data_8468fa3c1e690f9eef666782a7aa3187
#
_entry.id   8468fa3c1e690f9eef666782a7aa3187
#
_cell.length_a   1.000
_cell.length_b   1.000
_cell.length_c   1.000
_cell.angle_alpha   90.00
_cell.angle_beta   90.00
_cell.angle_gamma   90.00
#
_symmetry.space_group_name_H-M   'P 1'
#
loop_
_entity.id
_entity.type
_entity.pdbx_description
1 polymer ?
#
loop_
_entity_poly.entity_id
_entity_poly.type
_entity_poly.pdbx_seq_one_letter_code
_entity_poly.pdbx_strand_id
1 'polypeptide(L)'
;MMRQYELVERVQRYKPDVNEALLNKAYVYAMQKHGHQKRASGDPYFSHPLEVAAILTEMHMDEATIAVALLHDTIEDTTATRAEIDELFGPEMGKLVEGLTKLKKLDLVSKKAEQAENLRKLLLAISEDIRVLLVKLADRLHNMRTLDHMPESKRLRIAEETMDIYAPLAGRMGMQGMREELEEIAFRYINPEAYRAVTARLAEIFERNKGVLQEIETALSGLFEKHAIKASVKSRQKKPWSVFRKMEAKALSFEQLSDIFGFRVVVDSVDDCYRALGAIHTTWSMVPGRFKDYISTPKQNDYRSIHTTIVGPSRQRVELQIRTKEMNKIAEYGVAAHSIYKDTGGKMNGAGHAISKETNAYAWLRRTIEQLAEGDNPEDFLENTKLELFQDQVFCFTPKGMLIALPRGATPIDFAYAVHTDVGDTCVGAKVNGRIMPLMTELKNGDEVEIIRSKAQVPPAAWESVVVTGKARAAIRRATKNAIRKQYSGLGARILERAFERAGKIFTKESLKPVLHRLARKDIEDVLASVGRGELSSTDVMKAVFPDYKDERVTVAAPKQREEGWSKIRNAAGMLFQMPGTRAARKGKDQPRDGAVPIRGVRGDLPVRFAPEGAVPGDRIVGIIQPGTGITIYPIQSPALQAFDDQPERWIDVRWDIDERTKERFPARISVTAINAPGSLADIAQVVASNDANIHTLSMIRTAPDFTEMLIDLEVWDLKHLNRLLSQLKDNSSVSDARRVNG
;
A
#
# COMPACT_ATOMS: atom_id res chain seq x y z
N MET A 1 33.75 -20.84 8.83
CA MET A 1 32.88 -21.34 7.73
C MET A 1 32.56 -22.79 7.99
N MET A 2 31.29 -23.16 7.99
CA MET A 2 30.82 -24.53 8.16
C MET A 2 31.35 -25.42 7.02
N ARG A 3 31.85 -26.62 7.37
CA ARG A 3 32.36 -27.59 6.38
C ARG A 3 31.22 -28.41 5.78
N GLN A 4 31.46 -28.98 4.61
CA GLN A 4 30.50 -29.80 3.88
C GLN A 4 29.90 -30.94 4.76
N TYR A 5 30.71 -31.67 5.47
CA TYR A 5 30.24 -32.75 6.33
C TYR A 5 29.43 -32.26 7.53
N GLU A 6 29.74 -31.08 8.08
CA GLU A 6 29.00 -30.47 9.18
C GLU A 6 27.57 -30.08 8.75
N LEU A 7 27.38 -29.63 7.49
CA LEU A 7 26.05 -29.36 6.93
C LEU A 7 25.26 -30.68 6.82
N VAL A 8 25.86 -31.73 6.27
CA VAL A 8 25.22 -33.05 6.13
C VAL A 8 24.83 -33.61 7.48
N GLU A 9 25.74 -33.61 8.48
CA GLU A 9 25.45 -34.04 9.84
C GLU A 9 24.30 -33.29 10.50
N ARG A 10 24.20 -31.99 10.27
CA ARG A 10 23.06 -31.16 10.77
C ARG A 10 21.74 -31.64 10.19
N VAL A 11 21.68 -31.95 8.90
CA VAL A 11 20.47 -32.47 8.26
C VAL A 11 20.17 -33.89 8.74
N GLN A 12 21.16 -34.76 8.85
CA GLN A 12 21.01 -36.14 9.34
C GLN A 12 20.40 -36.22 10.74
N ARG A 13 20.66 -35.25 11.62
CA ARG A 13 20.08 -35.21 12.98
C ARG A 13 18.56 -35.23 12.99
N TYR A 14 17.91 -34.67 12.00
CA TYR A 14 16.45 -34.62 11.90
C TYR A 14 15.90 -35.45 10.73
N LYS A 15 16.71 -35.74 9.71
CA LYS A 15 16.38 -36.58 8.56
C LYS A 15 17.50 -37.62 8.32
N PRO A 16 17.42 -38.78 8.97
CA PRO A 16 18.47 -39.82 8.88
C PRO A 16 18.69 -40.39 7.48
N ASP A 17 17.66 -40.35 6.62
CA ASP A 17 17.64 -40.84 5.24
C ASP A 17 17.96 -39.75 4.20
N VAL A 18 18.69 -38.70 4.59
CA VAL A 18 19.07 -37.60 3.73
C VAL A 18 19.86 -38.04 2.50
N ASN A 19 19.54 -37.40 1.34
CA ASN A 19 20.35 -37.58 0.13
C ASN A 19 21.66 -36.78 0.23
N GLU A 20 22.67 -37.39 0.84
CA GLU A 20 24.01 -36.79 1.03
C GLU A 20 24.67 -36.41 -0.31
N ALA A 21 24.47 -37.24 -1.36
CA ALA A 21 25.05 -36.99 -2.67
C ALA A 21 24.55 -35.68 -3.28
N LEU A 22 23.26 -35.37 -3.10
CA LEU A 22 22.66 -34.11 -3.57
C LEU A 22 23.27 -32.92 -2.84
N LEU A 23 23.34 -32.95 -1.52
CA LEU A 23 23.88 -31.84 -0.71
C LEU A 23 25.37 -31.63 -1.02
N ASN A 24 26.16 -32.72 -1.12
CA ASN A 24 27.56 -32.66 -1.45
C ASN A 24 27.78 -32.06 -2.85
N LYS A 25 27.00 -32.48 -3.84
CA LYS A 25 27.08 -31.97 -5.21
C LYS A 25 26.74 -30.47 -5.26
N ALA A 26 25.67 -30.04 -4.57
CA ALA A 26 25.26 -28.61 -4.53
C ALA A 26 26.32 -27.75 -3.83
N TYR A 27 26.90 -28.25 -2.72
CA TYR A 27 27.95 -27.56 -1.98
C TYR A 27 29.18 -27.30 -2.85
N VAL A 28 29.71 -28.38 -3.49
CA VAL A 28 30.91 -28.31 -4.33
C VAL A 28 30.66 -27.41 -5.54
N TYR A 29 29.52 -27.59 -6.21
CA TYR A 29 29.14 -26.77 -7.38
C TYR A 29 29.07 -25.28 -7.05
N ALA A 30 28.33 -24.91 -6.01
CA ALA A 30 28.19 -23.50 -5.62
C ALA A 30 29.53 -22.90 -5.19
N MET A 31 30.35 -23.64 -4.43
CA MET A 31 31.69 -23.23 -4.03
C MET A 31 32.60 -22.97 -5.25
N GLN A 32 32.58 -23.85 -6.25
CA GLN A 32 33.35 -23.68 -7.49
C GLN A 32 32.89 -22.50 -8.32
N LYS A 33 31.56 -22.32 -8.49
CA LYS A 33 30.98 -21.23 -9.29
C LYS A 33 31.27 -19.86 -8.68
N HIS A 34 31.18 -19.70 -7.37
CA HIS A 34 31.54 -18.46 -6.68
C HIS A 34 33.05 -18.21 -6.60
N GLY A 35 33.88 -19.27 -6.67
CA GLY A 35 35.33 -19.19 -6.82
C GLY A 35 36.00 -18.17 -5.88
N HIS A 36 36.60 -17.13 -6.48
CA HIS A 36 37.32 -16.09 -5.75
C HIS A 36 36.48 -14.85 -5.39
N GLN A 37 35.18 -14.91 -5.61
CA GLN A 37 34.30 -13.79 -5.24
C GLN A 37 34.33 -13.52 -3.72
N LYS A 38 34.31 -12.25 -3.34
CA LYS A 38 34.31 -11.81 -1.95
C LYS A 38 33.09 -10.95 -1.64
N ARG A 39 32.59 -11.04 -0.43
CA ARG A 39 31.56 -10.15 0.13
C ARG A 39 32.16 -8.80 0.50
N ALA A 40 31.27 -7.82 0.83
CA ALA A 40 31.68 -6.52 1.36
C ALA A 40 32.47 -6.63 2.70
N SER A 41 32.27 -7.71 3.46
CA SER A 41 33.06 -8.05 4.67
C SER A 41 34.48 -8.52 4.38
N GLY A 42 34.80 -8.86 3.13
CA GLY A 42 36.06 -9.49 2.73
C GLY A 42 36.04 -11.02 2.75
N ASP A 43 35.01 -11.64 3.31
CA ASP A 43 34.85 -13.11 3.36
C ASP A 43 34.59 -13.69 1.95
N PRO A 44 34.92 -14.99 1.72
CA PRO A 44 34.52 -15.69 0.51
C PRO A 44 33.00 -15.60 0.28
N TYR A 45 32.57 -15.32 -0.94
CA TYR A 45 31.13 -15.15 -1.24
C TYR A 45 30.30 -16.39 -0.85
N PHE A 46 30.85 -17.58 -1.09
CA PHE A 46 30.19 -18.85 -0.75
C PHE A 46 29.79 -18.99 0.73
N SER A 47 30.40 -18.21 1.64
CA SER A 47 29.94 -18.18 3.05
C SER A 47 28.47 -17.82 3.19
N HIS A 48 27.95 -16.99 2.28
CA HIS A 48 26.54 -16.56 2.31
C HIS A 48 25.54 -17.70 2.00
N PRO A 49 25.59 -18.38 0.83
CA PRO A 49 24.71 -19.49 0.56
C PRO A 49 24.80 -20.59 1.64
N LEU A 50 25.96 -20.79 2.19
CA LEU A 50 26.16 -21.76 3.26
C LEU A 50 25.46 -21.40 4.57
N GLU A 51 25.51 -20.13 4.98
CA GLU A 51 24.78 -19.63 6.15
C GLU A 51 23.26 -19.61 5.92
N VAL A 52 22.81 -19.30 4.69
CA VAL A 52 21.40 -19.43 4.31
C VAL A 52 20.94 -20.88 4.44
N ALA A 53 21.73 -21.83 3.97
CA ALA A 53 21.47 -23.26 4.15
C ALA A 53 21.43 -23.63 5.65
N ALA A 54 22.35 -23.09 6.47
CA ALA A 54 22.38 -23.31 7.91
C ALA A 54 21.10 -22.84 8.61
N ILE A 55 20.59 -21.66 8.27
CA ILE A 55 19.31 -21.15 8.80
C ILE A 55 18.18 -22.12 8.47
N LEU A 56 18.13 -22.66 7.25
CA LEU A 56 17.11 -23.62 6.85
C LEU A 56 17.27 -24.99 7.55
N THR A 57 18.49 -25.41 7.92
CA THR A 57 18.66 -26.61 8.76
C THR A 57 18.10 -26.44 10.18
N GLU A 58 18.16 -25.21 10.76
CA GLU A 58 17.51 -24.92 12.04
C GLU A 58 15.98 -25.02 11.96
N MET A 59 15.44 -24.80 10.76
CA MET A 59 14.02 -24.95 10.46
C MET A 59 13.65 -26.39 10.02
N HIS A 60 14.61 -27.32 10.03
CA HIS A 60 14.45 -28.72 9.65
C HIS A 60 13.91 -28.93 8.22
N MET A 61 14.41 -28.14 7.25
CA MET A 61 14.00 -28.25 5.86
C MET A 61 14.58 -29.47 5.17
N ASP A 62 13.92 -29.93 4.10
CA ASP A 62 14.37 -31.05 3.29
C ASP A 62 15.66 -30.74 2.52
N GLU A 63 16.36 -31.78 2.08
CA GLU A 63 17.62 -31.68 1.36
C GLU A 63 17.50 -30.94 0.05
N ALA A 64 16.34 -30.98 -0.62
CA ALA A 64 16.11 -30.22 -1.86
C ALA A 64 16.09 -28.72 -1.58
N THR A 65 15.37 -28.27 -0.54
CA THR A 65 15.32 -26.84 -0.13
C THR A 65 16.71 -26.35 0.30
N ILE A 66 17.48 -27.18 1.02
CA ILE A 66 18.85 -26.83 1.45
C ILE A 66 19.79 -26.75 0.24
N ALA A 67 19.68 -27.69 -0.72
CA ALA A 67 20.45 -27.62 -1.96
C ALA A 67 20.10 -26.37 -2.80
N VAL A 68 18.82 -26.01 -2.89
CA VAL A 68 18.39 -24.73 -3.51
C VAL A 68 19.01 -23.52 -2.81
N ALA A 69 19.10 -23.54 -1.48
CA ALA A 69 19.76 -22.48 -0.72
C ALA A 69 21.25 -22.34 -1.05
N LEU A 70 21.94 -23.47 -1.26
CA LEU A 70 23.35 -23.42 -1.70
C LEU A 70 23.49 -22.85 -3.12
N LEU A 71 22.52 -23.08 -3.99
CA LEU A 71 22.56 -22.72 -5.41
C LEU A 71 21.91 -21.35 -5.74
N HIS A 72 21.20 -20.71 -4.78
CA HIS A 72 20.26 -19.62 -5.08
C HIS A 72 20.85 -18.42 -5.81
N ASP A 73 22.10 -18.05 -5.53
CA ASP A 73 22.80 -16.93 -6.14
C ASP A 73 23.66 -17.31 -7.37
N THR A 74 23.76 -18.62 -7.69
CA THR A 74 24.68 -19.08 -8.75
C THR A 74 24.30 -18.54 -10.13
N ILE A 75 23.01 -18.46 -10.48
CA ILE A 75 22.54 -17.91 -11.77
C ILE A 75 22.67 -16.37 -11.79
N GLU A 76 22.44 -15.70 -10.64
CA GLU A 76 22.50 -14.25 -10.55
C GLU A 76 23.93 -13.71 -10.60
N ASP A 77 24.82 -14.29 -9.80
CA ASP A 77 26.14 -13.73 -9.49
C ASP A 77 27.31 -14.46 -10.15
N THR A 78 27.05 -15.54 -10.90
CA THR A 78 28.10 -16.31 -11.58
C THR A 78 27.79 -16.55 -13.07
N THR A 79 28.62 -17.37 -13.72
CA THR A 79 28.40 -17.81 -15.11
C THR A 79 27.46 -19.01 -15.25
N ALA A 80 26.90 -19.50 -14.15
CA ALA A 80 25.98 -20.60 -14.17
C ALA A 80 24.69 -20.26 -14.93
N THR A 81 24.18 -21.21 -15.70
CA THR A 81 22.92 -21.04 -16.44
C THR A 81 21.82 -21.92 -15.88
N ARG A 82 20.57 -21.57 -16.15
CA ARG A 82 19.43 -22.40 -15.79
C ARG A 82 19.53 -23.81 -16.37
N ALA A 83 19.94 -23.93 -17.64
CA ALA A 83 20.09 -25.22 -18.33
C ALA A 83 21.14 -26.11 -17.67
N GLU A 84 22.26 -25.55 -17.22
CA GLU A 84 23.30 -26.27 -16.49
C GLU A 84 22.77 -26.81 -15.14
N ILE A 85 21.97 -26.04 -14.43
CA ILE A 85 21.37 -26.49 -13.18
C ILE A 85 20.31 -27.58 -13.43
N ASP A 86 19.50 -27.44 -14.49
CA ASP A 86 18.51 -28.44 -14.88
C ASP A 86 19.19 -29.79 -15.22
N GLU A 87 20.31 -29.75 -15.92
CA GLU A 87 21.09 -30.97 -16.27
C GLU A 87 21.71 -31.64 -15.04
N LEU A 88 22.26 -30.84 -14.12
CA LEU A 88 22.99 -31.36 -12.97
C LEU A 88 22.09 -31.77 -11.80
N PHE A 89 21.00 -31.03 -11.55
CA PHE A 89 20.18 -31.14 -10.34
C PHE A 89 18.71 -31.43 -10.65
N GLY A 90 18.33 -31.42 -11.92
CA GLY A 90 16.96 -31.65 -12.36
C GLY A 90 16.15 -30.35 -12.55
N PRO A 91 15.11 -30.37 -13.42
CA PRO A 91 14.35 -29.19 -13.80
C PRO A 91 13.55 -28.55 -12.64
N GLU A 92 13.18 -29.35 -11.64
CA GLU A 92 12.51 -28.84 -10.42
C GLU A 92 13.43 -27.89 -9.64
N MET A 93 14.68 -28.32 -9.40
CA MET A 93 15.68 -27.51 -8.69
C MET A 93 16.01 -26.25 -9.46
N GLY A 94 16.21 -26.36 -10.78
CA GLY A 94 16.46 -25.19 -11.61
C GLY A 94 15.31 -24.20 -11.62
N LYS A 95 14.06 -24.65 -11.61
CA LYS A 95 12.88 -23.77 -11.49
C LYS A 95 12.87 -22.99 -10.18
N LEU A 96 13.22 -23.64 -9.07
CA LEU A 96 13.31 -22.98 -7.76
C LEU A 96 14.42 -21.92 -7.73
N VAL A 97 15.61 -22.24 -8.24
CA VAL A 97 16.75 -21.30 -8.30
C VAL A 97 16.43 -20.10 -9.21
N GLU A 98 15.79 -20.33 -10.37
CA GLU A 98 15.35 -19.24 -11.24
C GLU A 98 14.30 -18.34 -10.60
N GLY A 99 13.38 -18.92 -9.83
CA GLY A 99 12.36 -18.16 -9.06
C GLY A 99 12.98 -17.21 -8.04
N LEU A 100 14.16 -17.54 -7.51
CA LEU A 100 14.93 -16.72 -6.57
C LEU A 100 15.76 -15.63 -7.26
N THR A 101 16.08 -15.82 -8.56
CA THR A 101 16.94 -14.94 -9.33
C THR A 101 16.20 -13.64 -9.74
N LYS A 102 16.81 -12.49 -9.51
CA LYS A 102 16.25 -11.20 -9.94
C LYS A 102 16.22 -11.08 -11.46
N LEU A 103 15.30 -10.28 -11.99
CA LEU A 103 15.29 -9.94 -13.41
C LEU A 103 16.60 -9.19 -13.75
N LYS A 104 17.33 -9.69 -14.75
CA LYS A 104 18.49 -8.97 -15.30
C LYS A 104 17.98 -7.65 -15.86
N LYS A 105 18.67 -6.54 -15.50
CA LYS A 105 18.39 -5.14 -15.84
C LYS A 105 17.33 -4.96 -16.92
N LEU A 106 16.10 -4.72 -16.50
CA LEU A 106 15.07 -4.19 -17.37
C LEU A 106 15.38 -2.71 -17.59
N ASP A 107 15.28 -2.23 -18.82
CA ASP A 107 15.30 -0.81 -19.16
C ASP A 107 14.02 -0.13 -18.66
N LEU A 108 13.80 -0.18 -17.35
CA LEU A 108 12.63 0.44 -16.72
C LEU A 108 12.96 1.88 -16.34
N VAL A 109 12.01 2.74 -16.59
CA VAL A 109 12.10 4.20 -16.45
C VAL A 109 12.37 4.63 -14.99
N SER A 110 12.07 3.80 -13.99
CA SER A 110 12.27 4.11 -12.57
C SER A 110 12.78 2.91 -11.76
N LYS A 111 13.63 3.19 -10.74
CA LYS A 111 14.07 2.19 -9.74
C LYS A 111 12.91 1.58 -8.95
N LYS A 112 11.82 2.33 -8.78
CA LYS A 112 10.62 1.86 -8.08
C LYS A 112 9.87 0.82 -8.90
N ALA A 113 9.77 1.02 -10.22
CA ALA A 113 9.17 0.05 -11.13
C ALA A 113 10.01 -1.25 -11.21
N GLU A 114 11.36 -1.14 -11.22
CA GLU A 114 12.24 -2.30 -11.17
C GLU A 114 12.05 -3.12 -9.88
N GLN A 115 11.95 -2.45 -8.74
CA GLN A 115 11.71 -3.10 -7.45
C GLN A 115 10.34 -3.78 -7.41
N ALA A 116 9.31 -3.14 -7.96
CA ALA A 116 7.96 -3.67 -8.03
C ALA A 116 7.89 -4.93 -8.92
N GLU A 117 8.55 -4.91 -10.09
CA GLU A 117 8.57 -6.07 -11.00
C GLU A 117 9.38 -7.24 -10.44
N ASN A 118 10.50 -6.97 -9.77
CA ASN A 118 11.26 -8.02 -9.07
C ASN A 118 10.44 -8.67 -7.96
N LEU A 119 9.68 -7.87 -7.18
CA LEU A 119 8.78 -8.41 -6.17
C LEU A 119 7.64 -9.22 -6.80
N ARG A 120 7.06 -8.74 -7.90
CA ARG A 120 6.01 -9.45 -8.63
C ARG A 120 6.50 -10.83 -9.10
N LYS A 121 7.67 -10.89 -9.73
CA LYS A 121 8.30 -12.16 -10.15
C LYS A 121 8.49 -13.11 -8.98
N LEU A 122 9.05 -12.59 -7.86
CA LEU A 122 9.26 -13.38 -6.65
C LEU A 122 7.95 -13.94 -6.10
N LEU A 123 6.91 -13.11 -5.98
CA LEU A 123 5.62 -13.54 -5.46
C LEU A 123 4.95 -14.58 -6.38
N LEU A 124 5.05 -14.42 -7.69
CA LEU A 124 4.57 -15.44 -8.64
C LEU A 124 5.31 -16.77 -8.46
N ALA A 125 6.63 -16.75 -8.32
CA ALA A 125 7.41 -17.97 -8.03
C ALA A 125 7.02 -18.60 -6.69
N ILE A 126 6.74 -17.78 -5.66
CA ILE A 126 6.23 -18.23 -4.36
C ILE A 126 4.85 -18.90 -4.48
N SER A 127 3.97 -18.37 -5.35
CA SER A 127 2.64 -18.97 -5.56
C SER A 127 2.70 -20.36 -6.19
N GLU A 128 3.79 -20.66 -6.92
CA GLU A 128 4.02 -21.96 -7.51
C GLU A 128 4.68 -22.94 -6.52
N ASP A 129 5.62 -22.46 -5.69
CA ASP A 129 6.32 -23.29 -4.70
C ASP A 129 6.75 -22.48 -3.47
N ILE A 130 6.27 -22.90 -2.30
CA ILE A 130 6.55 -22.25 -1.01
C ILE A 130 8.05 -22.27 -0.63
N ARG A 131 8.83 -23.23 -1.14
CA ARG A 131 10.28 -23.34 -0.86
C ARG A 131 11.04 -22.09 -1.33
N VAL A 132 10.59 -21.46 -2.42
CA VAL A 132 11.13 -20.15 -2.89
C VAL A 132 11.04 -19.09 -1.79
N LEU A 133 9.91 -19.03 -1.09
CA LEU A 133 9.73 -18.09 0.02
C LEU A 133 10.67 -18.40 1.19
N LEU A 134 10.75 -19.67 1.58
CA LEU A 134 11.57 -20.08 2.71
C LEU A 134 13.05 -19.75 2.50
N VAL A 135 13.59 -20.08 1.32
CA VAL A 135 14.96 -19.71 0.94
C VAL A 135 15.13 -18.20 0.90
N LYS A 136 14.17 -17.45 0.32
CA LYS A 136 14.27 -15.98 0.23
C LYS A 136 14.21 -15.28 1.59
N LEU A 137 13.42 -15.80 2.53
CA LEU A 137 13.39 -15.27 3.90
C LEU A 137 14.68 -15.58 4.66
N ALA A 138 15.27 -16.77 4.47
CA ALA A 138 16.56 -17.12 5.05
C ALA A 138 17.71 -16.29 4.46
N ASP A 139 17.72 -16.05 3.13
CA ASP A 139 18.63 -15.13 2.45
C ASP A 139 18.52 -13.72 3.05
N ARG A 140 17.29 -13.19 3.15
CA ARG A 140 17.06 -11.87 3.73
C ARG A 140 17.54 -11.78 5.17
N LEU A 141 17.28 -12.79 5.98
CA LEU A 141 17.70 -12.81 7.38
C LEU A 141 19.23 -12.79 7.49
N HIS A 142 19.95 -13.60 6.70
CA HIS A 142 21.41 -13.57 6.69
C HIS A 142 21.96 -12.22 6.20
N ASN A 143 21.37 -11.64 5.16
CA ASN A 143 21.74 -10.31 4.68
C ASN A 143 21.52 -9.23 5.75
N MET A 144 20.44 -9.32 6.54
CA MET A 144 20.20 -8.43 7.67
C MET A 144 21.23 -8.60 8.79
N ARG A 145 21.60 -9.83 9.13
CA ARG A 145 22.63 -10.13 10.14
C ARG A 145 24.01 -9.57 9.77
N THR A 146 24.28 -9.42 8.47
CA THR A 146 25.57 -8.92 7.93
C THR A 146 25.51 -7.52 7.36
N LEU A 147 24.45 -6.74 7.68
CA LEU A 147 24.16 -5.45 7.08
C LEU A 147 25.19 -4.36 7.45
N ASP A 148 25.90 -4.50 8.57
CA ASP A 148 26.93 -3.56 9.04
C ASP A 148 28.05 -3.31 8.03
N HIS A 149 28.34 -4.27 7.15
CA HIS A 149 29.38 -4.16 6.14
C HIS A 149 28.96 -3.37 4.88
N MET A 150 27.69 -2.96 4.79
CA MET A 150 27.16 -2.21 3.66
C MET A 150 27.25 -0.69 3.87
N PRO A 151 27.35 0.13 2.80
CA PRO A 151 27.22 1.59 2.90
C PRO A 151 25.91 2.03 3.54
N GLU A 152 25.93 3.12 4.30
CA GLU A 152 24.80 3.60 5.11
C GLU A 152 23.50 3.77 4.29
N SER A 153 23.59 4.38 3.10
CA SER A 153 22.44 4.59 2.21
C SER A 153 21.79 3.27 1.75
N LYS A 154 22.59 2.21 1.60
CA LYS A 154 22.09 0.87 1.28
C LYS A 154 21.48 0.18 2.51
N ARG A 155 22.09 0.39 3.71
CA ARG A 155 21.56 -0.20 4.96
C ARG A 155 20.14 0.25 5.23
N LEU A 156 19.88 1.57 5.17
CA LEU A 156 18.55 2.12 5.42
C LEU A 156 17.51 1.53 4.45
N ARG A 157 17.80 1.58 3.16
CA ARG A 157 16.89 1.04 2.14
C ARG A 157 16.57 -0.45 2.32
N ILE A 158 17.60 -1.27 2.64
CA ILE A 158 17.40 -2.72 2.86
C ILE A 158 16.59 -2.95 4.14
N ALA A 159 16.83 -2.15 5.19
CA ALA A 159 16.08 -2.23 6.44
C ALA A 159 14.60 -1.85 6.24
N GLU A 160 14.32 -0.76 5.52
CA GLU A 160 12.95 -0.34 5.16
C GLU A 160 12.23 -1.41 4.33
N GLU A 161 12.87 -1.92 3.27
CA GLU A 161 12.30 -3.01 2.47
C GLU A 161 12.02 -4.27 3.30
N THR A 162 12.90 -4.59 4.25
CA THR A 162 12.72 -5.73 5.16
C THR A 162 11.55 -5.50 6.09
N MET A 163 11.42 -4.32 6.68
CA MET A 163 10.31 -3.94 7.55
C MET A 163 8.98 -3.91 6.79
N ASP A 164 9.00 -3.43 5.56
CA ASP A 164 7.82 -3.21 4.72
C ASP A 164 7.31 -4.47 4.01
N ILE A 165 8.15 -5.47 3.76
CA ILE A 165 7.78 -6.61 2.91
C ILE A 165 8.10 -7.93 3.60
N TYR A 166 9.36 -8.18 3.94
CA TYR A 166 9.79 -9.52 4.36
C TYR A 166 9.36 -9.89 5.78
N ALA A 167 9.43 -8.96 6.73
CA ALA A 167 9.00 -9.22 8.09
C ALA A 167 7.48 -9.47 8.19
N PRO A 168 6.60 -8.66 7.54
CA PRO A 168 5.17 -8.96 7.45
C PRO A 168 4.88 -10.30 6.76
N LEU A 169 5.61 -10.62 5.67
CA LEU A 169 5.43 -11.87 4.94
C LEU A 169 5.77 -13.08 5.82
N ALA A 170 6.90 -13.03 6.55
CA ALA A 170 7.25 -14.04 7.54
C ALA A 170 6.16 -14.19 8.62
N GLY A 171 5.61 -13.08 9.10
CA GLY A 171 4.52 -13.07 10.08
C GLY A 171 3.22 -13.70 9.56
N ARG A 172 2.86 -13.43 8.30
CA ARG A 172 1.68 -14.05 7.65
C ARG A 172 1.85 -15.55 7.48
N MET A 173 3.06 -15.99 7.19
CA MET A 173 3.40 -17.42 7.10
C MET A 173 3.56 -18.09 8.46
N GLY A 174 3.31 -17.37 9.55
CA GLY A 174 3.39 -17.91 10.92
C GLY A 174 4.81 -18.05 11.46
N MET A 175 5.84 -17.60 10.73
CA MET A 175 7.25 -17.70 11.10
C MET A 175 7.63 -16.58 12.09
N GLN A 176 7.08 -16.67 13.30
CA GLN A 176 7.14 -15.57 14.28
C GLN A 176 8.56 -15.24 14.75
N GLY A 177 9.42 -16.26 14.94
CA GLY A 177 10.81 -16.06 15.35
C GLY A 177 11.61 -15.26 14.31
N MET A 178 11.50 -15.65 13.05
CA MET A 178 12.15 -14.96 11.92
C MET A 178 11.62 -13.53 11.74
N ARG A 179 10.31 -13.35 11.83
CA ARG A 179 9.70 -12.03 11.79
C ARG A 179 10.25 -11.10 12.86
N GLU A 180 10.27 -11.58 14.12
CA GLU A 180 10.75 -10.78 15.26
C GLU A 180 12.23 -10.40 15.10
N GLU A 181 13.07 -11.29 14.57
CA GLU A 181 14.48 -11.00 14.32
C GLU A 181 14.66 -10.00 13.16
N LEU A 182 13.93 -10.18 12.05
CA LEU A 182 13.94 -9.22 10.93
C LEU A 182 13.49 -7.82 11.37
N GLU A 183 12.38 -7.72 12.13
CA GLU A 183 11.87 -6.47 12.68
C GLU A 183 12.89 -5.80 13.63
N GLU A 184 13.55 -6.58 14.49
CA GLU A 184 14.53 -6.06 15.45
C GLU A 184 15.77 -5.50 14.76
N ILE A 185 16.33 -6.23 13.80
CA ILE A 185 17.49 -5.77 13.04
C ILE A 185 17.12 -4.55 12.20
N ALA A 186 15.98 -4.58 11.50
CA ALA A 186 15.54 -3.44 10.70
C ALA A 186 15.30 -2.18 11.54
N PHE A 187 14.66 -2.31 12.68
CA PHE A 187 14.41 -1.19 13.60
C PHE A 187 15.71 -0.51 14.07
N ARG A 188 16.77 -1.29 14.32
CA ARG A 188 18.09 -0.78 14.70
C ARG A 188 18.68 0.19 13.67
N TYR A 189 18.39 -0.04 12.36
CA TYR A 189 18.89 0.82 11.28
C TYR A 189 17.93 1.94 10.90
N ILE A 190 16.61 1.73 10.98
CA ILE A 190 15.59 2.71 10.61
C ILE A 190 15.52 3.82 11.66
N ASN A 191 15.50 3.44 12.95
CA ASN A 191 15.44 4.41 14.05
C ASN A 191 16.41 4.01 15.18
N PRO A 192 17.73 4.26 15.01
CA PRO A 192 18.74 3.83 15.96
C PRO A 192 18.63 4.49 17.32
N GLU A 193 18.09 5.71 17.41
CA GLU A 193 17.90 6.41 18.68
C GLU A 193 16.78 5.77 19.50
N ALA A 194 15.60 5.58 18.88
CA ALA A 194 14.50 4.90 19.54
C ALA A 194 14.85 3.45 19.91
N TYR A 195 15.56 2.73 19.03
CA TYR A 195 16.04 1.37 19.33
C TYR A 195 16.90 1.35 20.61
N ARG A 196 17.91 2.23 20.69
CA ARG A 196 18.80 2.32 21.87
C ARG A 196 18.04 2.68 23.15
N ALA A 197 17.16 3.69 23.08
CA ALA A 197 16.37 4.14 24.22
C ALA A 197 15.43 3.03 24.75
N VAL A 198 14.68 2.37 23.84
CA VAL A 198 13.75 1.30 24.22
C VAL A 198 14.51 0.08 24.75
N THR A 199 15.62 -0.31 24.10
CA THR A 199 16.43 -1.45 24.52
C THR A 199 17.05 -1.24 25.91
N ALA A 200 17.62 -0.07 26.16
CA ALA A 200 18.20 0.29 27.47
C ALA A 200 17.11 0.24 28.57
N ARG A 201 15.94 0.82 28.30
CA ARG A 201 14.84 0.84 29.27
C ARG A 201 14.28 -0.56 29.54
N LEU A 202 14.16 -1.40 28.51
CA LEU A 202 13.76 -2.80 28.67
C LEU A 202 14.75 -3.59 29.53
N ALA A 203 16.06 -3.41 29.30
CA ALA A 203 17.11 -4.06 30.09
C ALA A 203 17.03 -3.64 31.57
N GLU A 204 16.87 -2.34 31.86
CA GLU A 204 16.70 -1.84 33.22
C GLU A 204 15.47 -2.44 33.92
N ILE A 205 14.32 -2.48 33.23
CA ILE A 205 13.08 -3.06 33.78
C ILE A 205 13.25 -4.57 34.02
N PHE A 206 13.89 -5.28 33.10
CA PHE A 206 14.14 -6.71 33.23
C PHE A 206 14.98 -7.02 34.45
N GLU A 207 16.13 -6.35 34.63
CA GLU A 207 17.00 -6.54 35.79
C GLU A 207 16.29 -6.21 37.11
N ARG A 208 15.52 -5.11 37.15
CA ARG A 208 14.76 -4.72 38.34
C ARG A 208 13.68 -5.74 38.73
N ASN A 209 13.08 -6.44 37.75
CA ASN A 209 11.98 -7.38 37.98
C ASN A 209 12.40 -8.85 37.92
N LYS A 210 13.68 -9.16 37.82
CA LYS A 210 14.20 -10.51 37.69
C LYS A 210 13.73 -11.45 38.81
N GLY A 211 13.72 -10.99 40.05
CA GLY A 211 13.20 -11.73 41.19
C GLY A 211 11.71 -12.02 41.11
N VAL A 212 10.92 -11.05 40.67
CA VAL A 212 9.46 -11.19 40.47
C VAL A 212 9.15 -12.17 39.35
N LEU A 213 9.92 -12.13 38.25
CA LEU A 213 9.75 -13.09 37.15
C LEU A 213 10.00 -14.51 37.60
N GLN A 214 11.04 -14.74 38.43
CA GLN A 214 11.37 -16.05 38.97
C GLN A 214 10.33 -16.54 39.98
N GLU A 215 9.77 -15.63 40.80
CA GLU A 215 8.65 -15.94 41.71
C GLU A 215 7.41 -16.40 40.93
N ILE A 216 7.04 -15.69 39.83
CA ILE A 216 5.91 -16.04 39.00
C ILE A 216 6.11 -17.41 38.33
N GLU A 217 7.32 -17.67 37.79
CA GLU A 217 7.66 -18.92 37.11
C GLU A 217 7.58 -20.10 38.11
N THR A 218 8.07 -19.93 39.32
CA THR A 218 8.00 -20.91 40.40
C THR A 218 6.55 -21.15 40.84
N ALA A 219 5.76 -20.08 41.03
CA ALA A 219 4.35 -20.21 41.42
C ALA A 219 3.50 -20.93 40.37
N LEU A 220 3.72 -20.62 39.09
CA LEU A 220 3.03 -21.31 37.98
C LEU A 220 3.45 -22.79 37.90
N SER A 221 4.74 -23.08 38.01
CA SER A 221 5.24 -24.45 37.97
C SER A 221 4.70 -25.30 39.14
N GLY A 222 4.72 -24.77 40.35
CA GLY A 222 4.14 -25.42 41.55
C GLY A 222 2.62 -25.62 41.41
N LEU A 223 1.88 -24.69 40.80
CA LEU A 223 0.46 -24.85 40.52
C LEU A 223 0.22 -26.06 39.59
N PHE A 224 1.01 -26.17 38.51
CA PHE A 224 0.84 -27.26 37.55
C PHE A 224 1.23 -28.61 38.15
N GLU A 225 2.27 -28.69 38.97
CA GLU A 225 2.63 -29.88 39.70
C GLU A 225 1.52 -30.34 40.63
N LYS A 226 0.91 -29.42 41.39
CA LYS A 226 -0.25 -29.67 42.26
C LYS A 226 -1.44 -30.29 41.50
N HIS A 227 -1.65 -29.91 40.27
CA HIS A 227 -2.73 -30.39 39.41
C HIS A 227 -2.34 -31.57 38.51
N ALA A 228 -1.13 -32.13 38.70
CA ALA A 228 -0.56 -33.23 37.89
C ALA A 228 -0.57 -32.87 36.37
N ILE A 229 -0.20 -31.63 36.02
CA ILE A 229 -0.07 -31.17 34.65
C ILE A 229 1.42 -31.04 34.33
N LYS A 230 1.89 -31.77 33.33
CA LYS A 230 3.27 -31.64 32.83
C LYS A 230 3.37 -30.38 31.98
N ALA A 231 3.94 -29.32 32.52
CA ALA A 231 4.07 -28.03 31.83
C ALA A 231 5.51 -27.53 31.92
N SER A 232 5.99 -26.93 30.84
CA SER A 232 7.22 -26.09 30.83
C SER A 232 6.81 -24.62 30.80
N VAL A 233 7.17 -23.91 31.86
CA VAL A 233 6.92 -22.45 31.98
C VAL A 233 8.20 -21.72 31.61
N LYS A 234 8.12 -20.72 30.73
CA LYS A 234 9.27 -19.85 30.39
C LYS A 234 8.81 -18.41 30.28
N SER A 235 9.55 -17.52 30.90
CA SER A 235 9.36 -16.08 30.74
C SER A 235 9.74 -15.66 29.31
N ARG A 236 9.00 -14.71 28.74
CA ARG A 236 9.25 -14.12 27.42
C ARG A 236 9.25 -12.60 27.52
N GLN A 237 10.39 -12.03 27.23
CA GLN A 237 10.50 -10.58 27.08
C GLN A 237 10.04 -10.17 25.68
N LYS A 238 9.24 -9.08 25.60
CA LYS A 238 8.86 -8.50 24.31
C LYS A 238 10.06 -7.85 23.64
N LYS A 239 10.10 -7.94 22.31
CA LYS A 239 11.15 -7.34 21.49
C LYS A 239 10.99 -5.82 21.42
N PRO A 240 12.10 -5.06 21.30
CA PRO A 240 12.11 -3.60 21.29
C PRO A 240 11.14 -3.00 20.26
N TRP A 241 11.11 -3.51 19.05
CA TRP A 241 10.17 -3.05 18.03
C TRP A 241 8.69 -3.22 18.42
N SER A 242 8.33 -4.38 18.97
CA SER A 242 6.95 -4.63 19.41
C SER A 242 6.50 -3.67 20.51
N VAL A 243 7.43 -3.27 21.39
CA VAL A 243 7.17 -2.30 22.45
C VAL A 243 7.03 -0.91 21.87
N PHE A 244 7.97 -0.47 21.03
CA PHE A 244 7.96 0.83 20.36
C PHE A 244 6.67 1.04 19.55
N ARG A 245 6.34 0.10 18.67
CA ARG A 245 5.11 0.16 17.85
C ARG A 245 3.84 0.27 18.71
N LYS A 246 3.80 -0.41 19.87
CA LYS A 246 2.65 -0.34 20.75
C LYS A 246 2.53 1.01 21.46
N MET A 247 3.66 1.60 21.87
CA MET A 247 3.71 2.94 22.44
C MET A 247 3.21 3.97 21.43
N GLU A 248 3.71 3.91 20.21
CA GLU A 248 3.36 4.82 19.12
C GLU A 248 1.88 4.70 18.73
N ALA A 249 1.40 3.47 18.47
CA ALA A 249 0.03 3.22 18.04
C ALA A 249 -1.04 3.57 19.08
N LYS A 250 -0.70 3.61 20.38
CA LYS A 250 -1.63 3.90 21.48
C LYS A 250 -1.33 5.19 22.24
N ALA A 251 -0.31 5.95 21.80
CA ALA A 251 0.20 7.13 22.49
C ALA A 251 0.47 6.89 23.99
N LEU A 252 1.06 5.71 24.33
CA LEU A 252 1.34 5.30 25.71
C LEU A 252 2.79 5.61 26.07
N SER A 253 3.02 6.03 27.32
CA SER A 253 4.34 6.05 27.91
C SER A 253 4.82 4.63 28.26
N PHE A 254 6.11 4.47 28.51
CA PHE A 254 6.72 3.17 28.82
C PHE A 254 6.13 2.60 30.14
N GLU A 255 5.86 3.45 31.12
CA GLU A 255 5.28 3.09 32.42
C GLU A 255 3.83 2.61 32.33
N GLN A 256 3.12 3.02 31.30
CA GLN A 256 1.73 2.61 31.04
C GLN A 256 1.63 1.24 30.34
N LEU A 257 2.76 0.67 29.90
CA LEU A 257 2.81 -0.67 29.31
C LEU A 257 2.70 -1.73 30.41
N SER A 258 1.51 -2.25 30.61
CA SER A 258 1.21 -3.26 31.65
C SER A 258 1.55 -4.71 31.27
N ASP A 259 2.05 -4.94 30.03
CA ASP A 259 2.23 -6.27 29.44
C ASP A 259 3.63 -6.48 28.84
N ILE A 260 4.64 -5.92 29.48
CA ILE A 260 6.05 -6.07 29.05
C ILE A 260 6.53 -7.51 29.22
N PHE A 261 6.03 -8.19 30.24
CA PHE A 261 6.37 -9.58 30.54
C PHE A 261 5.24 -10.52 30.17
N GLY A 262 5.58 -11.58 29.48
CA GLY A 262 4.71 -12.68 29.18
C GLY A 262 5.33 -14.00 29.60
N PHE A 263 4.51 -15.01 29.82
CA PHE A 263 4.97 -16.36 30.08
C PHE A 263 4.36 -17.31 29.07
N ARG A 264 5.19 -18.22 28.62
CA ARG A 264 4.78 -19.31 27.74
C ARG A 264 4.68 -20.58 28.57
N VAL A 265 3.51 -21.18 28.51
CA VAL A 265 3.21 -22.47 29.16
C VAL A 265 3.04 -23.50 28.05
N VAL A 266 3.96 -24.47 28.00
CA VAL A 266 3.93 -25.53 26.99
C VAL A 266 3.58 -26.85 27.68
N VAL A 267 2.50 -27.48 27.22
CA VAL A 267 1.94 -28.72 27.75
C VAL A 267 1.94 -29.83 26.69
N ASP A 268 1.57 -31.07 27.05
CA ASP A 268 1.63 -32.22 26.16
C ASP A 268 0.37 -32.36 25.28
N SER A 269 -0.81 -32.01 25.78
CA SER A 269 -2.11 -32.20 25.08
C SER A 269 -2.98 -30.96 25.06
N VAL A 270 -4.00 -30.95 24.17
CA VAL A 270 -5.02 -29.89 24.13
C VAL A 270 -5.83 -29.86 25.42
N ASP A 271 -6.18 -31.02 25.95
CA ASP A 271 -6.91 -31.15 27.23
C ASP A 271 -6.11 -30.50 28.36
N ASP A 272 -4.78 -30.71 28.39
CA ASP A 272 -3.92 -30.07 29.38
C ASP A 272 -3.83 -28.56 29.21
N CYS A 273 -4.03 -28.01 28.00
CA CYS A 273 -4.13 -26.56 27.81
C CYS A 273 -5.34 -25.98 28.58
N TYR A 274 -6.50 -26.64 28.48
CA TYR A 274 -7.70 -26.19 29.17
C TYR A 274 -7.67 -26.51 30.67
N ARG A 275 -7.06 -27.63 31.10
CA ARG A 275 -6.82 -27.92 32.51
C ARG A 275 -5.90 -26.88 33.15
N ALA A 276 -4.82 -26.51 32.45
CA ALA A 276 -3.90 -25.47 32.90
C ALA A 276 -4.61 -24.11 33.01
N LEU A 277 -5.45 -23.74 32.02
CA LEU A 277 -6.28 -22.55 32.08
C LEU A 277 -7.21 -22.55 33.30
N GLY A 278 -7.91 -23.65 33.55
CA GLY A 278 -8.79 -23.83 34.71
C GLY A 278 -8.05 -23.65 36.02
N ALA A 279 -6.89 -24.31 36.19
CA ALA A 279 -6.04 -24.19 37.38
C ALA A 279 -5.59 -22.73 37.59
N ILE A 280 -5.17 -22.04 36.53
CA ILE A 280 -4.76 -20.62 36.59
C ILE A 280 -5.93 -19.71 37.02
N HIS A 281 -7.09 -19.82 36.37
CA HIS A 281 -8.22 -18.92 36.62
C HIS A 281 -8.93 -19.18 37.97
N THR A 282 -8.82 -20.39 38.52
CA THR A 282 -9.31 -20.68 39.89
C THR A 282 -8.37 -20.17 40.98
N THR A 283 -7.08 -19.95 40.63
CA THR A 283 -6.07 -19.45 41.57
C THR A 283 -5.90 -17.94 41.52
N TRP A 284 -5.93 -17.34 40.31
CA TRP A 284 -5.72 -15.92 40.09
C TRP A 284 -6.82 -15.30 39.24
N SER A 285 -7.24 -14.10 39.60
CA SER A 285 -8.29 -13.36 38.90
C SER A 285 -7.84 -12.98 37.48
N MET A 286 -8.66 -13.29 36.48
CA MET A 286 -8.46 -12.89 35.10
C MET A 286 -8.76 -11.40 34.90
N VAL A 287 -7.99 -10.73 34.07
CA VAL A 287 -8.24 -9.34 33.63
C VAL A 287 -9.31 -9.35 32.54
N PRO A 288 -10.50 -8.73 32.75
CA PRO A 288 -11.57 -8.71 31.76
C PRO A 288 -11.13 -8.17 30.39
N GLY A 289 -11.65 -8.79 29.31
CA GLY A 289 -11.32 -8.41 27.94
C GLY A 289 -9.91 -8.81 27.45
N ARG A 290 -9.15 -9.56 28.26
CA ARG A 290 -7.79 -10.02 27.94
C ARG A 290 -7.69 -11.53 27.69
N PHE A 291 -8.82 -12.19 27.51
CA PHE A 291 -8.88 -13.62 27.16
C PHE A 291 -9.12 -13.81 25.66
N LYS A 292 -8.36 -14.74 25.04
CA LYS A 292 -8.54 -15.13 23.64
C LYS A 292 -8.21 -16.60 23.49
N ASP A 293 -9.11 -17.37 22.92
CA ASP A 293 -8.92 -18.78 22.63
C ASP A 293 -8.68 -18.98 21.12
N TYR A 294 -7.40 -19.14 20.76
CA TYR A 294 -7.00 -19.47 19.40
C TYR A 294 -6.81 -20.98 19.18
N ILE A 295 -7.16 -21.84 20.17
CA ILE A 295 -7.23 -23.29 19.97
C ILE A 295 -8.57 -23.63 19.32
N SER A 296 -9.66 -23.13 19.87
CA SER A 296 -10.99 -23.32 19.34
C SER A 296 -11.23 -22.53 18.04
N THR A 297 -10.62 -21.32 17.91
CA THR A 297 -10.74 -20.46 16.75
C THR A 297 -9.34 -20.06 16.25
N PRO A 298 -8.64 -20.95 15.48
CA PRO A 298 -7.28 -20.71 15.01
C PRO A 298 -7.19 -19.47 14.13
N LYS A 299 -6.03 -18.81 14.13
CA LYS A 299 -5.73 -17.76 13.16
C LYS A 299 -5.54 -18.36 11.76
N GLN A 300 -5.64 -17.52 10.72
CA GLN A 300 -5.47 -17.95 9.33
C GLN A 300 -4.10 -18.61 9.03
N ASN A 301 -3.08 -18.26 9.79
CA ASN A 301 -1.74 -18.86 9.69
C ASN A 301 -1.59 -20.09 10.60
N ASP A 302 -2.67 -20.77 10.93
CA ASP A 302 -2.75 -21.96 11.79
C ASP A 302 -2.17 -21.77 13.20
N TYR A 303 -1.97 -20.52 13.63
CA TYR A 303 -1.53 -20.22 14.99
C TYR A 303 -2.62 -20.61 15.99
N ARG A 304 -2.23 -21.45 16.97
CA ARG A 304 -3.09 -21.93 18.05
C ARG A 304 -2.46 -21.67 19.40
N SER A 305 -3.17 -21.05 20.31
CA SER A 305 -2.74 -20.82 21.70
C SER A 305 -3.91 -20.24 22.50
N ILE A 306 -3.99 -20.50 23.77
CA ILE A 306 -4.85 -19.75 24.69
C ILE A 306 -4.04 -18.56 25.19
N HIS A 307 -4.59 -17.36 25.08
CA HIS A 307 -4.04 -16.15 25.66
C HIS A 307 -4.90 -15.67 26.80
N THR A 308 -4.32 -15.48 27.96
CA THR A 308 -5.01 -14.89 29.11
C THR A 308 -4.09 -13.96 29.87
N THR A 309 -4.66 -12.95 30.52
CA THR A 309 -3.92 -12.07 31.44
C THR A 309 -4.53 -12.18 32.83
N ILE A 310 -3.71 -12.45 33.82
CA ILE A 310 -4.12 -12.60 35.21
C ILE A 310 -3.49 -11.53 36.09
N VAL A 311 -4.08 -11.28 37.26
CA VAL A 311 -3.44 -10.61 38.39
C VAL A 311 -2.78 -11.68 39.23
N GLY A 312 -1.52 -11.98 38.91
CA GLY A 312 -0.76 -13.08 39.49
C GLY A 312 -0.04 -12.74 40.80
N PRO A 313 1.00 -13.49 41.15
CA PRO A 313 1.83 -13.23 42.32
C PRO A 313 2.32 -11.78 42.34
N SER A 314 2.55 -11.24 43.54
CA SER A 314 2.99 -9.86 43.76
C SER A 314 2.07 -8.79 43.12
N ARG A 315 0.79 -9.11 42.86
CA ARG A 315 -0.21 -8.25 42.20
C ARG A 315 0.20 -7.74 40.82
N GLN A 316 1.10 -8.46 40.15
CA GLN A 316 1.54 -8.13 38.79
C GLN A 316 0.56 -8.65 37.74
N ARG A 317 0.39 -7.87 36.66
CA ARG A 317 -0.34 -8.35 35.49
C ARG A 317 0.56 -9.25 34.67
N VAL A 318 0.16 -10.51 34.52
CA VAL A 318 0.92 -11.58 33.84
C VAL A 318 0.14 -12.02 32.61
N GLU A 319 0.71 -11.81 31.43
CA GLU A 319 0.20 -12.36 30.17
C GLU A 319 0.69 -13.80 29.99
N LEU A 320 -0.23 -14.73 29.76
CA LEU A 320 0.07 -16.14 29.62
C LEU A 320 -0.33 -16.62 28.21
N GLN A 321 0.55 -17.40 27.60
CA GLN A 321 0.29 -18.11 26.34
C GLN A 321 0.41 -19.61 26.60
N ILE A 322 -0.73 -20.32 26.53
CA ILE A 322 -0.80 -21.75 26.82
C ILE A 322 -0.99 -22.50 25.50
N ARG A 323 -0.15 -23.50 25.24
CA ARG A 323 -0.16 -24.26 23.99
C ARG A 323 0.56 -25.59 24.13
N THR A 324 0.30 -26.53 23.22
CA THR A 324 1.04 -27.79 23.16
C THR A 324 2.42 -27.63 22.56
N LYS A 325 3.27 -28.65 22.68
CA LYS A 325 4.59 -28.71 22.02
C LYS A 325 4.48 -28.55 20.50
N GLU A 326 3.47 -29.18 19.90
CA GLU A 326 3.20 -29.09 18.46
C GLU A 326 2.76 -27.67 18.05
N MET A 327 1.78 -27.09 18.78
CA MET A 327 1.37 -25.70 18.55
C MET A 327 2.52 -24.71 18.73
N ASN A 328 3.47 -25.03 19.64
CA ASN A 328 4.65 -24.20 19.82
C ASN A 328 5.57 -24.24 18.59
N LYS A 329 5.77 -25.41 17.99
CA LYS A 329 6.54 -25.53 16.74
C LYS A 329 5.89 -24.75 15.60
N ILE A 330 4.57 -24.91 15.42
CA ILE A 330 3.81 -24.15 14.40
C ILE A 330 3.90 -22.65 14.65
N ALA A 331 3.83 -22.21 15.90
CA ALA A 331 3.92 -20.78 16.24
C ALA A 331 5.34 -20.19 16.02
N GLU A 332 6.39 -20.97 16.04
CA GLU A 332 7.78 -20.53 15.80
C GLU A 332 8.17 -20.62 14.33
N TYR A 333 7.85 -21.73 13.66
CA TYR A 333 8.31 -22.04 12.30
C TYR A 333 7.21 -21.85 11.22
N GLY A 334 5.95 -21.67 11.62
CA GLY A 334 4.85 -21.42 10.69
C GLY A 334 4.71 -22.50 9.62
N VAL A 335 4.62 -22.06 8.35
CA VAL A 335 4.51 -22.98 7.21
C VAL A 335 5.68 -23.95 7.07
N ALA A 336 6.87 -23.60 7.58
CA ALA A 336 8.02 -24.49 7.60
C ALA A 336 7.80 -25.72 8.50
N ALA A 337 7.01 -25.59 9.57
CA ALA A 337 6.68 -26.74 10.45
C ALA A 337 5.85 -27.81 9.74
N HIS A 338 5.07 -27.45 8.71
CA HIS A 338 4.22 -28.39 7.98
C HIS A 338 4.99 -29.23 6.95
N SER A 339 6.13 -28.77 6.45
CA SER A 339 7.01 -29.55 5.57
C SER A 339 7.66 -30.71 6.32
N ILE A 340 7.92 -30.55 7.62
CA ILE A 340 8.49 -31.59 8.48
C ILE A 340 7.56 -32.83 8.64
N TYR A 341 6.23 -32.60 8.60
CA TYR A 341 5.21 -33.64 8.79
C TYR A 341 5.06 -34.61 7.60
N LYS A 342 5.46 -34.19 6.40
CA LYS A 342 5.36 -35.04 5.18
C LYS A 342 6.45 -36.08 5.11
N ASP A 343 7.62 -35.82 5.66
CA ASP A 343 8.77 -36.73 5.60
C ASP A 343 8.81 -37.75 6.74
N THR A 344 8.10 -37.52 7.84
CA THR A 344 8.00 -38.50 8.94
C THR A 344 6.85 -39.48 8.69
N GLY A 345 6.95 -40.29 7.64
CA GLY A 345 6.22 -41.56 7.37
C GLY A 345 5.04 -41.96 8.27
N GLY A 346 4.02 -41.10 8.41
CA GLY A 346 2.75 -41.49 9.00
C GLY A 346 2.07 -42.49 8.07
N LYS A 347 2.14 -43.79 8.37
CA LYS A 347 1.37 -44.86 7.72
C LYS A 347 -0.13 -44.47 7.74
N MET A 348 -0.63 -43.90 6.68
CA MET A 348 -2.06 -43.85 6.39
C MET A 348 -2.40 -44.96 5.40
N ASN A 349 -3.15 -45.93 5.91
CA ASN A 349 -3.80 -46.95 5.11
C ASN A 349 -4.73 -46.40 4.05
N GLY A 350 -4.50 -46.78 2.81
CA GLY A 350 -5.55 -47.00 1.81
C GLY A 350 -6.16 -45.77 1.10
N ALA A 351 -6.03 -45.80 -0.22
CA ALA A 351 -6.70 -45.04 -1.24
C ALA A 351 -6.13 -43.63 -1.56
N GLY A 352 -5.52 -43.57 -2.73
CA GLY A 352 -4.92 -42.36 -3.33
C GLY A 352 -5.80 -41.14 -3.35
N HIS A 353 -5.38 -40.17 -2.59
CA HIS A 353 -5.55 -38.73 -2.81
C HIS A 353 -4.51 -38.03 -1.93
N ALA A 354 -3.27 -38.02 -2.36
CA ALA A 354 -2.21 -37.23 -1.76
C ALA A 354 -2.32 -35.77 -2.26
N ILE A 355 -3.44 -35.11 -2.00
CA ILE A 355 -3.47 -33.64 -1.96
C ILE A 355 -3.08 -33.30 -0.52
N SER A 356 -1.81 -32.93 -0.35
CA SER A 356 -1.35 -32.29 0.87
C SER A 356 -2.31 -31.18 1.23
N LYS A 357 -2.88 -31.18 2.43
CA LYS A 357 -3.61 -30.04 2.96
C LYS A 357 -2.66 -28.83 2.90
N GLU A 358 -2.83 -28.02 1.86
CA GLU A 358 -2.16 -26.75 1.71
C GLU A 358 -2.47 -25.95 2.99
N THR A 359 -1.46 -25.36 3.63
CA THR A 359 -1.71 -24.57 4.84
C THR A 359 -2.60 -23.39 4.48
N ASN A 360 -3.53 -23.03 5.37
CA ASN A 360 -4.44 -21.90 5.14
C ASN A 360 -3.68 -20.61 4.80
N ALA A 361 -2.52 -20.38 5.42
CA ALA A 361 -1.66 -19.24 5.16
C ALA A 361 -1.11 -19.23 3.73
N TYR A 362 -0.66 -20.39 3.22
CA TYR A 362 -0.12 -20.48 1.87
C TYR A 362 -1.23 -20.40 0.81
N ALA A 363 -2.36 -21.07 1.04
CA ALA A 363 -3.54 -20.98 0.17
C ALA A 363 -4.08 -19.54 0.06
N TRP A 364 -4.04 -18.80 1.18
CA TRP A 364 -4.37 -17.38 1.18
C TRP A 364 -3.36 -16.57 0.36
N LEU A 365 -2.06 -16.77 0.57
CA LEU A 365 -1.01 -16.03 -0.14
C LEU A 365 -1.11 -16.26 -1.66
N ARG A 366 -1.27 -17.52 -2.08
CA ARG A 366 -1.42 -17.87 -3.49
C ARG A 366 -2.63 -17.17 -4.13
N ARG A 367 -3.80 -17.23 -3.49
CA ARG A 367 -5.00 -16.52 -3.97
C ARG A 367 -4.81 -15.01 -4.05
N THR A 368 -4.15 -14.42 -3.07
CA THR A 368 -3.85 -12.98 -3.05
C THR A 368 -2.92 -12.61 -4.21
N ILE A 369 -1.88 -13.39 -4.46
CA ILE A 369 -0.95 -13.17 -5.57
C ILE A 369 -1.67 -13.31 -6.91
N GLU A 370 -2.46 -14.36 -7.11
CA GLU A 370 -3.24 -14.59 -8.33
C GLU A 370 -4.18 -13.40 -8.62
N GLN A 371 -4.88 -12.90 -7.60
CA GLN A 371 -5.77 -11.75 -7.74
C GLN A 371 -5.04 -10.44 -8.07
N LEU A 372 -3.88 -10.22 -7.47
CA LEU A 372 -3.07 -9.02 -7.70
C LEU A 372 -2.32 -9.09 -9.04
N ALA A 373 -2.00 -10.30 -9.53
CA ALA A 373 -1.28 -10.50 -10.79
C ALA A 373 -2.09 -10.09 -12.03
N GLU A 374 -3.42 -10.00 -11.92
CA GLU A 374 -4.31 -9.52 -12.99
C GLU A 374 -4.18 -8.01 -13.29
N GLY A 375 -3.43 -7.25 -12.46
CA GLY A 375 -3.19 -5.82 -12.65
C GLY A 375 -2.08 -5.54 -13.66
N ASP A 376 -2.25 -4.51 -14.50
CA ASP A 376 -1.29 -4.12 -15.56
C ASP A 376 -0.10 -3.29 -15.01
N ASN A 377 -0.18 -2.72 -13.80
CA ASN A 377 0.84 -1.81 -13.26
C ASN A 377 1.64 -2.45 -12.09
N PRO A 378 2.96 -2.63 -12.24
CA PRO A 378 3.80 -3.19 -11.18
C PRO A 378 3.84 -2.37 -9.89
N GLU A 379 3.73 -1.04 -9.97
CA GLU A 379 3.73 -0.17 -8.78
C GLU A 379 2.45 -0.34 -7.95
N ASP A 380 1.29 -0.46 -8.61
CA ASP A 380 0.01 -0.75 -7.96
C ASP A 380 0.01 -2.14 -7.31
N PHE A 381 0.64 -3.12 -7.97
CA PHE A 381 0.85 -4.44 -7.40
C PHE A 381 1.64 -4.40 -6.09
N LEU A 382 2.74 -3.63 -6.05
CA LEU A 382 3.57 -3.46 -4.85
C LEU A 382 2.77 -2.82 -3.71
N GLU A 383 2.02 -1.73 -3.98
CA GLU A 383 1.23 -1.04 -2.96
C GLU A 383 0.11 -1.91 -2.41
N ASN A 384 -0.62 -2.60 -3.28
CA ASN A 384 -1.70 -3.51 -2.87
C ASN A 384 -1.17 -4.70 -2.07
N THR A 385 -0.01 -5.25 -2.47
CA THR A 385 0.65 -6.32 -1.71
C THR A 385 1.04 -5.85 -0.31
N LYS A 386 1.61 -4.64 -0.18
CA LYS A 386 1.94 -4.06 1.14
C LYS A 386 0.68 -3.94 2.01
N LEU A 387 -0.43 -3.43 1.47
CA LEU A 387 -1.68 -3.29 2.22
C LEU A 387 -2.23 -4.62 2.73
N GLU A 388 -2.20 -5.67 1.90
CA GLU A 388 -2.68 -7.00 2.31
C GLU A 388 -1.78 -7.66 3.37
N LEU A 389 -0.47 -7.37 3.38
CA LEU A 389 0.47 -7.97 4.31
C LEU A 389 0.40 -7.38 5.74
N PHE A 390 -0.02 -6.11 5.90
CA PHE A 390 0.21 -5.35 7.15
C PHE A 390 -0.86 -5.42 8.22
N GLN A 391 -2.08 -5.94 7.97
CA GLN A 391 -3.20 -5.68 8.88
C GLN A 391 -3.64 -6.87 9.72
N ASP A 392 -3.92 -6.60 11.02
CA ASP A 392 -4.73 -7.48 11.87
C ASP A 392 -6.11 -7.66 11.21
N GLN A 393 -6.70 -8.85 11.31
CA GLN A 393 -7.96 -9.15 10.65
C GLN A 393 -9.16 -8.95 11.59
N VAL A 394 -10.28 -8.54 10.99
CA VAL A 394 -11.61 -8.59 11.58
C VAL A 394 -12.45 -9.62 10.81
N PHE A 395 -13.29 -10.34 11.52
CA PHE A 395 -14.14 -11.39 10.98
C PHE A 395 -15.58 -10.92 11.02
N CYS A 396 -16.18 -10.78 9.85
CA CYS A 396 -17.57 -10.35 9.70
C CYS A 396 -18.39 -11.45 9.04
N PHE A 397 -19.70 -11.41 9.21
CA PHE A 397 -20.61 -12.42 8.69
C PHE A 397 -21.51 -11.84 7.60
N THR A 398 -21.80 -12.64 6.59
CA THR A 398 -22.94 -12.35 5.71
C THR A 398 -24.25 -12.74 6.42
N PRO A 399 -25.42 -12.23 5.98
CA PRO A 399 -26.73 -12.64 6.53
C PRO A 399 -27.01 -14.15 6.40
N LYS A 400 -26.27 -14.84 5.51
CA LYS A 400 -26.33 -16.30 5.36
C LYS A 400 -25.36 -17.05 6.27
N GLY A 401 -24.67 -16.36 7.19
CA GLY A 401 -23.71 -16.93 8.14
C GLY A 401 -22.33 -17.24 7.54
N MET A 402 -22.01 -16.81 6.31
CA MET A 402 -20.68 -17.02 5.75
C MET A 402 -19.68 -16.04 6.37
N LEU A 403 -18.56 -16.56 6.87
CA LEU A 403 -17.49 -15.78 7.48
C LEU A 403 -16.61 -15.12 6.41
N ILE A 404 -16.44 -13.82 6.52
CA ILE A 404 -15.55 -13.01 5.69
C ILE A 404 -14.46 -12.42 6.57
N ALA A 405 -13.21 -12.73 6.27
CA ALA A 405 -12.07 -12.15 6.95
C ALA A 405 -11.58 -10.91 6.19
N LEU A 406 -11.43 -9.81 6.90
CA LEU A 406 -11.02 -8.52 6.34
C LEU A 406 -9.86 -7.93 7.15
N PRO A 407 -9.03 -7.07 6.58
CA PRO A 407 -8.09 -6.27 7.36
C PRO A 407 -8.80 -5.40 8.39
N ARG A 408 -8.13 -5.12 9.51
CA ARG A 408 -8.64 -4.17 10.50
C ARG A 408 -8.73 -2.78 9.89
N GLY A 409 -9.80 -2.05 10.19
CA GLY A 409 -10.12 -0.77 9.53
C GLY A 409 -10.94 -0.93 8.25
N ALA A 410 -11.26 -2.18 7.86
CA ALA A 410 -12.10 -2.43 6.70
C ALA A 410 -13.51 -1.86 6.87
N THR A 411 -14.07 -1.43 5.76
CA THR A 411 -15.38 -0.81 5.66
C THR A 411 -16.39 -1.75 4.99
N PRO A 412 -17.69 -1.47 5.00
CA PRO A 412 -18.68 -2.18 4.20
C PRO A 412 -18.36 -2.26 2.70
N ILE A 413 -17.61 -1.29 2.17
CA ILE A 413 -17.14 -1.33 0.78
C ILE A 413 -16.12 -2.47 0.60
N ASP A 414 -15.13 -2.57 1.50
CA ASP A 414 -14.17 -3.69 1.50
C ASP A 414 -14.87 -5.03 1.61
N PHE A 415 -15.87 -5.12 2.51
CA PHE A 415 -16.68 -6.32 2.67
C PHE A 415 -17.42 -6.70 1.38
N ALA A 416 -18.04 -5.73 0.70
CA ALA A 416 -18.75 -5.96 -0.55
C ALA A 416 -17.84 -6.55 -1.64
N TYR A 417 -16.64 -6.00 -1.81
CA TYR A 417 -15.63 -6.52 -2.74
C TYR A 417 -15.02 -7.85 -2.28
N ALA A 418 -14.91 -8.10 -0.99
CA ALA A 418 -14.46 -9.38 -0.48
C ALA A 418 -15.44 -10.51 -0.82
N VAL A 419 -16.74 -10.23 -0.76
CA VAL A 419 -17.78 -11.19 -1.18
C VAL A 419 -17.70 -11.46 -2.69
N HIS A 420 -17.82 -10.43 -3.52
CA HIS A 420 -17.71 -10.52 -4.98
C HIS A 420 -17.50 -9.13 -5.59
N THR A 421 -16.77 -9.06 -6.71
CA THR A 421 -16.54 -7.78 -7.41
C THR A 421 -17.85 -7.10 -7.80
N ASP A 422 -18.83 -7.85 -8.37
CA ASP A 422 -20.13 -7.29 -8.74
C ASP A 422 -20.93 -6.78 -7.56
N VAL A 423 -20.74 -7.34 -6.36
CA VAL A 423 -21.38 -6.85 -5.13
C VAL A 423 -20.77 -5.51 -4.74
N GLY A 424 -19.46 -5.37 -4.85
CA GLY A 424 -18.76 -4.12 -4.63
C GLY A 424 -19.13 -3.04 -5.64
N ASP A 425 -19.09 -3.35 -6.92
CA ASP A 425 -19.40 -2.41 -8.01
C ASP A 425 -20.84 -1.89 -7.95
N THR A 426 -21.77 -2.70 -7.45
CA THR A 426 -23.19 -2.35 -7.32
C THR A 426 -23.60 -1.87 -5.93
N CYS A 427 -22.65 -1.70 -5.00
CA CYS A 427 -22.92 -1.28 -3.63
C CYS A 427 -23.41 0.18 -3.57
N VAL A 428 -24.55 0.42 -2.92
CA VAL A 428 -25.12 1.75 -2.68
C VAL A 428 -25.31 2.04 -1.20
N GLY A 429 -25.26 1.02 -0.34
CA GLY A 429 -25.44 1.15 1.10
C GLY A 429 -25.13 -0.16 1.81
N ALA A 430 -25.10 -0.13 3.12
CA ALA A 430 -24.92 -1.31 3.95
C ALA A 430 -25.75 -1.26 5.24
N LYS A 431 -26.18 -2.44 5.70
CA LYS A 431 -26.68 -2.61 7.06
C LYS A 431 -25.64 -3.39 7.86
N VAL A 432 -25.29 -2.90 9.01
CA VAL A 432 -24.40 -3.58 9.95
C VAL A 432 -25.23 -3.92 11.20
N ASN A 433 -25.29 -5.20 11.53
CA ASN A 433 -26.12 -5.71 12.64
C ASN A 433 -27.60 -5.25 12.53
N GLY A 434 -28.15 -5.31 11.31
CA GLY A 434 -29.53 -4.92 11.00
C GLY A 434 -29.79 -3.42 10.91
N ARG A 435 -28.80 -2.53 11.14
CA ARG A 435 -28.96 -1.07 11.08
C ARG A 435 -28.25 -0.52 9.86
N ILE A 436 -28.90 0.43 9.16
CA ILE A 436 -28.25 1.16 8.06
C ILE A 436 -27.11 1.99 8.62
N MET A 437 -25.90 1.78 8.09
CA MET A 437 -24.67 2.46 8.50
C MET A 437 -23.99 3.12 7.30
N PRO A 438 -23.25 4.23 7.51
CA PRO A 438 -22.44 4.83 6.47
C PRO A 438 -21.43 3.83 5.89
N LEU A 439 -21.19 3.88 4.59
CA LEU A 439 -20.25 2.96 3.90
C LEU A 439 -18.79 3.11 4.36
N MET A 440 -18.47 4.20 5.08
CA MET A 440 -17.13 4.47 5.65
C MET A 440 -16.99 4.00 7.11
N THR A 441 -17.98 3.31 7.66
CA THR A 441 -17.93 2.80 9.03
C THR A 441 -16.92 1.66 9.13
N GLU A 442 -16.01 1.71 10.12
CA GLU A 442 -15.11 0.59 10.40
C GLU A 442 -15.88 -0.62 10.94
N LEU A 443 -15.67 -1.77 10.33
CA LEU A 443 -16.25 -3.04 10.75
C LEU A 443 -15.49 -3.64 11.94
N LYS A 444 -16.21 -4.34 12.79
CA LYS A 444 -15.68 -5.00 14.00
C LYS A 444 -15.87 -6.51 13.92
N ASN A 445 -15.10 -7.24 14.74
CA ASN A 445 -15.29 -8.68 14.87
C ASN A 445 -16.72 -9.03 15.30
N GLY A 446 -17.33 -9.94 14.56
CA GLY A 446 -18.68 -10.42 14.82
C GLY A 446 -19.79 -9.63 14.13
N ASP A 447 -19.47 -8.56 13.40
CA ASP A 447 -20.47 -7.78 12.67
C ASP A 447 -21.11 -8.61 11.56
N GLU A 448 -22.43 -8.59 11.48
CA GLU A 448 -23.22 -9.09 10.36
C GLU A 448 -23.42 -7.94 9.36
N VAL A 449 -23.01 -8.13 8.11
CA VAL A 449 -23.01 -7.09 7.09
C VAL A 449 -23.87 -7.51 5.89
N GLU A 450 -24.93 -6.74 5.64
CA GLU A 450 -25.81 -6.86 4.47
C GLU A 450 -25.54 -5.70 3.50
N ILE A 451 -25.18 -6.00 2.24
CA ILE A 451 -24.91 -4.99 1.22
C ILE A 451 -26.16 -4.67 0.43
N ILE A 452 -26.51 -3.39 0.37
CA ILE A 452 -27.61 -2.88 -0.44
C ILE A 452 -27.06 -2.56 -1.84
N ARG A 453 -27.70 -3.07 -2.89
CA ARG A 453 -27.19 -3.05 -4.26
C ARG A 453 -28.09 -2.30 -5.22
N SER A 454 -27.50 -1.62 -6.22
CA SER A 454 -28.21 -1.02 -7.35
C SER A 454 -27.43 -1.28 -8.65
N LYS A 455 -28.10 -1.77 -9.69
CA LYS A 455 -27.48 -2.01 -11.00
C LYS A 455 -27.05 -0.73 -11.72
N ALA A 456 -27.58 0.42 -11.33
CA ALA A 456 -27.21 1.72 -11.91
C ALA A 456 -25.96 2.33 -11.27
N GLN A 457 -25.43 1.72 -10.20
CA GLN A 457 -24.27 2.23 -9.48
C GLN A 457 -22.98 1.95 -10.25
N VAL A 458 -22.10 2.95 -10.23
CA VAL A 458 -20.69 2.84 -10.59
C VAL A 458 -19.87 3.31 -9.41
N PRO A 459 -18.84 2.58 -8.98
CA PRO A 459 -18.05 2.95 -7.82
C PRO A 459 -17.42 4.35 -8.01
N PRO A 460 -17.65 5.28 -7.08
CA PRO A 460 -16.97 6.59 -7.13
C PRO A 460 -15.46 6.45 -6.95
N ALA A 461 -14.67 7.21 -7.69
CA ALA A 461 -13.21 7.22 -7.57
C ALA A 461 -12.74 7.53 -6.13
N ALA A 462 -13.51 8.35 -5.40
CA ALA A 462 -13.23 8.71 -4.00
C ALA A 462 -13.20 7.49 -3.05
N TRP A 463 -13.85 6.37 -3.38
CA TRP A 463 -13.80 5.17 -2.57
C TRP A 463 -12.41 4.54 -2.51
N GLU A 464 -11.56 4.78 -3.50
CA GLU A 464 -10.18 4.28 -3.54
C GLU A 464 -9.35 4.72 -2.32
N SER A 465 -9.58 5.93 -1.84
CA SER A 465 -8.89 6.48 -0.65
C SER A 465 -9.44 5.97 0.69
N VAL A 466 -10.63 5.37 0.68
CA VAL A 466 -11.33 4.91 1.89
C VAL A 466 -11.09 3.43 2.15
N VAL A 467 -11.03 2.62 1.09
CA VAL A 467 -10.86 1.18 1.21
C VAL A 467 -9.44 0.81 1.64
N VAL A 468 -9.35 -0.24 2.46
CA VAL A 468 -8.08 -0.75 3.00
C VAL A 468 -7.63 -2.05 2.33
N THR A 469 -8.51 -2.73 1.57
CA THR A 469 -8.14 -3.96 0.86
C THR A 469 -7.60 -3.67 -0.53
N GLY A 470 -6.53 -4.36 -0.92
CA GLY A 470 -5.97 -4.29 -2.28
C GLY A 470 -6.97 -4.71 -3.35
N LYS A 471 -7.81 -5.72 -3.06
CA LYS A 471 -8.87 -6.20 -3.95
C LYS A 471 -9.90 -5.11 -4.27
N ALA A 472 -10.42 -4.43 -3.23
CA ALA A 472 -11.38 -3.33 -3.42
C ALA A 472 -10.75 -2.18 -4.20
N ARG A 473 -9.53 -1.76 -3.84
CA ARG A 473 -8.81 -0.67 -4.51
C ARG A 473 -8.58 -0.96 -5.98
N ALA A 474 -8.08 -2.16 -6.33
CA ALA A 474 -7.87 -2.57 -7.71
C ALA A 474 -9.18 -2.64 -8.52
N ALA A 475 -10.26 -3.16 -7.91
CA ALA A 475 -11.56 -3.24 -8.55
C ALA A 475 -12.16 -1.83 -8.81
N ILE A 476 -12.09 -0.93 -7.82
CA ILE A 476 -12.57 0.46 -7.95
C ILE A 476 -11.79 1.18 -9.06
N ARG A 477 -10.45 1.09 -9.10
CA ARG A 477 -9.64 1.65 -10.19
C ARG A 477 -10.06 1.14 -11.55
N ARG A 478 -10.26 -0.18 -11.67
CA ARG A 478 -10.69 -0.82 -12.92
C ARG A 478 -12.07 -0.30 -13.35
N ALA A 479 -13.03 -0.28 -12.43
CA ALA A 479 -14.38 0.22 -12.70
C ALA A 479 -14.37 1.70 -13.12
N THR A 480 -13.63 2.54 -12.39
CA THR A 480 -13.47 3.97 -12.71
C THR A 480 -12.80 4.18 -14.08
N LYS A 481 -11.71 3.45 -14.36
CA LYS A 481 -11.01 3.49 -15.66
C LYS A 481 -11.94 3.07 -16.80
N ASN A 482 -12.74 2.02 -16.60
CA ASN A 482 -13.70 1.55 -17.58
C ASN A 482 -14.84 2.54 -17.80
N ALA A 483 -15.35 3.19 -16.73
CA ALA A 483 -16.38 4.22 -16.83
C ALA A 483 -15.88 5.44 -17.62
N ILE A 484 -14.68 5.93 -17.29
CA ILE A 484 -14.00 7.00 -18.02
C ILE A 484 -13.76 6.59 -19.47
N ARG A 485 -13.24 5.38 -19.72
CA ARG A 485 -13.04 4.86 -21.08
C ARG A 485 -14.34 4.85 -21.88
N LYS A 486 -15.45 4.41 -21.27
CA LYS A 486 -16.77 4.37 -21.92
C LYS A 486 -17.28 5.78 -22.25
N GLN A 487 -17.06 6.76 -21.36
CA GLN A 487 -17.41 8.17 -21.59
C GLN A 487 -16.63 8.72 -22.79
N TYR A 488 -15.30 8.55 -22.81
CA TYR A 488 -14.47 9.00 -23.92
C TYR A 488 -14.75 8.23 -25.23
N SER A 489 -15.06 6.94 -25.15
CA SER A 489 -15.47 6.17 -26.32
C SER A 489 -16.74 6.73 -26.97
N GLY A 490 -17.72 7.14 -26.16
CA GLY A 490 -18.92 7.82 -26.65
C GLY A 490 -18.62 9.17 -27.33
N LEU A 491 -17.70 9.95 -26.75
CA LEU A 491 -17.26 11.22 -27.32
C LEU A 491 -16.50 10.98 -28.64
N GLY A 492 -15.55 10.03 -28.66
CA GLY A 492 -14.76 9.70 -29.84
C GLY A 492 -15.63 9.15 -30.99
N ALA A 493 -16.67 8.37 -30.71
CA ALA A 493 -17.61 7.92 -31.71
C ALA A 493 -18.30 9.12 -32.39
N ARG A 494 -18.79 10.08 -31.64
CA ARG A 494 -19.42 11.31 -32.19
C ARG A 494 -18.44 12.15 -33.03
N ILE A 495 -17.19 12.24 -32.61
CA ILE A 495 -16.14 12.94 -33.38
C ILE A 495 -15.90 12.25 -34.71
N LEU A 496 -15.76 10.91 -34.69
CA LEU A 496 -15.58 10.11 -35.92
C LEU A 496 -16.82 10.14 -36.82
N GLU A 497 -18.02 10.00 -36.27
CA GLU A 497 -19.26 10.14 -37.01
C GLU A 497 -19.28 11.46 -37.80
N ARG A 498 -18.99 12.58 -37.17
CA ARG A 498 -18.92 13.89 -37.83
C ARG A 498 -17.76 13.98 -38.84
N ALA A 499 -16.62 13.33 -38.59
CA ALA A 499 -15.50 13.34 -39.52
C ALA A 499 -15.84 12.53 -40.79
N PHE A 500 -16.48 11.38 -40.62
CA PHE A 500 -16.94 10.54 -41.74
C PHE A 500 -18.07 11.22 -42.55
N GLU A 501 -19.03 11.83 -41.85
CA GLU A 501 -20.15 12.55 -42.49
C GLU A 501 -19.64 13.72 -43.34
N ARG A 502 -18.67 14.50 -42.84
CA ARG A 502 -18.00 15.56 -43.61
C ARG A 502 -17.27 15.05 -44.85
N ALA A 503 -16.74 13.84 -44.78
CA ALA A 503 -16.10 13.19 -45.92
C ALA A 503 -17.12 12.48 -46.87
N GLY A 504 -18.43 12.61 -46.62
CA GLY A 504 -19.49 11.95 -47.40
C GLY A 504 -19.49 10.42 -47.22
N LYS A 505 -18.99 9.93 -46.06
CA LYS A 505 -18.92 8.50 -45.74
C LYS A 505 -19.77 8.17 -44.53
N ILE A 506 -20.24 6.93 -44.44
CA ILE A 506 -21.00 6.43 -43.28
C ILE A 506 -20.02 5.81 -42.28
N PHE A 507 -20.09 6.25 -41.03
CA PHE A 507 -19.29 5.66 -39.92
C PHE A 507 -19.97 4.38 -39.44
N THR A 508 -19.22 3.30 -39.36
CA THR A 508 -19.58 2.10 -38.62
C THR A 508 -18.41 1.65 -37.77
N LYS A 509 -18.68 1.09 -36.59
CA LYS A 509 -17.59 0.61 -35.70
C LYS A 509 -16.75 -0.47 -36.38
N GLU A 510 -17.38 -1.28 -37.25
CA GLU A 510 -16.72 -2.32 -38.03
C GLU A 510 -15.68 -1.77 -39.00
N SER A 511 -15.83 -0.54 -39.49
CA SER A 511 -14.88 0.08 -40.41
C SER A 511 -13.49 0.32 -39.75
N LEU A 512 -13.42 0.32 -38.42
CA LEU A 512 -12.17 0.47 -37.67
C LEU A 512 -11.41 -0.85 -37.50
N LYS A 513 -12.07 -2.02 -37.58
CA LYS A 513 -11.45 -3.35 -37.39
C LYS A 513 -10.20 -3.58 -38.25
N PRO A 514 -10.21 -3.33 -39.56
CA PRO A 514 -9.08 -3.61 -40.44
C PRO A 514 -7.86 -2.71 -40.15
N VAL A 515 -8.08 -1.55 -39.50
CA VAL A 515 -7.05 -0.51 -39.30
C VAL A 515 -6.50 -0.46 -37.88
N LEU A 516 -6.99 -1.28 -36.97
CA LEU A 516 -6.55 -1.30 -35.55
C LEU A 516 -5.04 -1.42 -35.40
N HIS A 517 -4.43 -2.32 -36.16
CA HIS A 517 -2.99 -2.56 -36.14
C HIS A 517 -2.20 -1.35 -36.69
N ARG A 518 -2.73 -0.66 -37.69
CA ARG A 518 -2.11 0.57 -38.25
C ARG A 518 -2.18 1.73 -37.28
N LEU A 519 -3.20 1.75 -36.41
CA LEU A 519 -3.39 2.75 -35.36
C LEU A 519 -2.69 2.37 -34.05
N ALA A 520 -2.00 1.23 -34.00
CA ALA A 520 -1.35 0.68 -32.78
C ALA A 520 -2.29 0.59 -31.58
N ARG A 521 -3.56 0.11 -31.82
CA ARG A 521 -4.59 -0.04 -30.80
C ARG A 521 -5.09 -1.47 -30.71
N LYS A 522 -5.50 -1.87 -29.49
CA LYS A 522 -5.90 -3.26 -29.18
C LYS A 522 -7.32 -3.59 -29.67
N ASP A 523 -8.24 -2.64 -29.57
CA ASP A 523 -9.64 -2.82 -29.91
C ASP A 523 -10.29 -1.52 -30.39
N ILE A 524 -11.53 -1.62 -30.91
CA ILE A 524 -12.30 -0.48 -31.43
C ILE A 524 -12.58 0.55 -30.35
N GLU A 525 -12.90 0.11 -29.13
CA GLU A 525 -13.19 1.03 -28.01
C GLU A 525 -11.96 1.82 -27.59
N ASP A 526 -10.76 1.23 -27.72
CA ASP A 526 -9.51 1.92 -27.45
C ASP A 526 -9.23 3.02 -28.49
N VAL A 527 -9.52 2.77 -29.76
CA VAL A 527 -9.50 3.81 -30.81
C VAL A 527 -10.45 4.93 -30.47
N LEU A 528 -11.72 4.59 -30.18
CA LEU A 528 -12.75 5.59 -29.87
C LEU A 528 -12.38 6.42 -28.61
N ALA A 529 -11.95 5.75 -27.55
CA ALA A 529 -11.53 6.43 -26.33
C ALA A 529 -10.31 7.34 -26.55
N SER A 530 -9.34 6.90 -27.38
CA SER A 530 -8.16 7.72 -27.71
C SER A 530 -8.50 8.94 -28.54
N VAL A 531 -9.46 8.81 -29.48
CA VAL A 531 -10.00 9.95 -30.23
C VAL A 531 -10.73 10.90 -29.28
N GLY A 532 -11.55 10.36 -28.37
CA GLY A 532 -12.27 11.16 -27.36
C GLY A 532 -11.35 11.91 -26.41
N ARG A 533 -10.17 11.36 -26.06
CA ARG A 533 -9.14 12.02 -25.24
C ARG A 533 -8.26 12.99 -26.05
N GLY A 534 -8.38 13.01 -27.39
CA GLY A 534 -7.52 13.83 -28.25
C GLY A 534 -6.11 13.27 -28.45
N GLU A 535 -5.82 12.04 -28.00
CA GLU A 535 -4.54 11.34 -28.22
C GLU A 535 -4.37 10.87 -29.66
N LEU A 536 -5.48 10.64 -30.35
CA LEU A 536 -5.54 10.22 -31.76
C LEU A 536 -6.49 11.16 -32.49
N SER A 537 -6.01 11.81 -33.55
CA SER A 537 -6.87 12.73 -34.30
C SER A 537 -7.85 11.99 -35.21
N SER A 538 -9.03 12.56 -35.43
CA SER A 538 -10.00 12.01 -36.39
C SER A 538 -9.41 11.95 -37.79
N THR A 539 -8.54 12.89 -38.14
CA THR A 539 -7.83 12.91 -39.43
C THR A 539 -6.91 11.70 -39.62
N ASP A 540 -6.21 11.28 -38.56
CA ASP A 540 -5.32 10.10 -38.62
C ASP A 540 -6.12 8.80 -38.77
N VAL A 541 -7.28 8.72 -38.08
CA VAL A 541 -8.21 7.61 -38.25
C VAL A 541 -8.77 7.59 -39.68
N MET A 542 -9.18 8.74 -40.19
CA MET A 542 -9.70 8.87 -41.57
C MET A 542 -8.66 8.44 -42.61
N LYS A 543 -7.39 8.86 -42.47
CA LYS A 543 -6.28 8.44 -43.34
C LYS A 543 -5.97 6.95 -43.21
N ALA A 544 -6.14 6.38 -42.02
CA ALA A 544 -5.96 4.95 -41.83
C ALA A 544 -7.04 4.13 -42.53
N VAL A 545 -8.32 4.59 -42.49
CA VAL A 545 -9.46 3.92 -43.14
C VAL A 545 -9.50 4.24 -44.62
N PHE A 546 -9.24 5.48 -45.03
CA PHE A 546 -9.24 5.99 -46.40
C PHE A 546 -7.88 6.64 -46.72
N PRO A 547 -6.93 5.90 -47.33
CA PRO A 547 -5.58 6.39 -47.60
C PRO A 547 -5.51 7.70 -48.42
N ASP A 548 -6.52 7.93 -49.26
CA ASP A 548 -6.59 9.12 -50.15
C ASP A 548 -7.29 10.33 -49.51
N TYR A 549 -7.67 10.24 -48.21
CA TYR A 549 -8.36 11.34 -47.51
C TYR A 549 -7.45 12.54 -47.28
N LYS A 550 -7.90 13.72 -47.74
CA LYS A 550 -7.25 15.01 -47.48
C LYS A 550 -8.19 15.84 -46.60
N ASP A 551 -7.69 16.31 -45.47
CA ASP A 551 -8.44 17.22 -44.60
C ASP A 551 -8.21 18.68 -45.04
N GLU A 552 -9.31 19.37 -45.39
CA GLU A 552 -9.26 20.75 -45.86
C GLU A 552 -9.22 21.79 -44.73
N ARG A 553 -9.24 21.36 -43.45
CA ARG A 553 -9.22 22.25 -42.31
C ARG A 553 -7.83 22.85 -42.07
N VAL A 554 -7.76 24.17 -42.02
CA VAL A 554 -6.52 24.89 -41.71
C VAL A 554 -6.34 24.97 -40.20
N THR A 555 -5.19 24.50 -39.70
CA THR A 555 -4.77 24.76 -38.31
C THR A 555 -4.32 26.18 -38.17
N VAL A 556 -5.10 26.99 -37.50
CA VAL A 556 -4.71 28.37 -37.16
C VAL A 556 -3.85 28.30 -35.87
N ALA A 557 -2.58 28.65 -35.98
CA ALA A 557 -1.74 28.82 -34.81
C ALA A 557 -2.26 30.02 -33.98
N ALA A 558 -2.48 29.78 -32.68
CA ALA A 558 -2.94 30.85 -31.78
C ALA A 558 -1.87 31.97 -31.69
N PRO A 559 -2.26 33.25 -31.65
CA PRO A 559 -1.33 34.34 -31.44
C PRO A 559 -0.64 34.21 -30.08
N LYS A 560 0.67 34.51 -30.03
CA LYS A 560 1.44 34.54 -28.78
C LYS A 560 0.77 35.49 -27.80
N GLN A 561 0.33 34.94 -26.65
CA GLN A 561 -0.32 35.72 -25.60
C GLN A 561 0.62 36.79 -25.06
N ARG A 562 0.15 38.04 -25.02
CA ARG A 562 0.62 39.02 -24.04
C ARG A 562 0.05 38.60 -22.68
N GLU A 563 0.94 38.51 -21.68
CA GLU A 563 0.57 38.27 -20.27
C GLU A 563 -0.18 39.50 -19.71
N GLU A 564 -1.43 39.64 -20.06
CA GLU A 564 -2.37 40.54 -19.37
C GLU A 564 -3.25 39.68 -18.46
N GLY A 565 -2.61 39.08 -17.44
CA GLY A 565 -3.30 38.44 -16.34
C GLY A 565 -3.85 39.46 -15.34
N TRP A 566 -4.57 39.00 -14.37
CA TRP A 566 -5.21 39.73 -13.25
C TRP A 566 -4.30 40.77 -12.52
N SER A 567 -3.61 41.63 -13.26
CA SER A 567 -2.65 42.60 -12.73
C SER A 567 -3.33 43.87 -12.15
N LYS A 568 -4.65 43.95 -12.15
CA LYS A 568 -5.36 45.07 -11.50
C LYS A 568 -5.34 44.86 -9.99
N ILE A 569 -4.80 45.90 -9.31
CA ILE A 569 -4.85 46.00 -7.84
C ILE A 569 -6.31 45.95 -7.41
N ARG A 570 -6.68 44.93 -6.62
CA ARG A 570 -7.97 44.89 -5.90
C ARG A 570 -7.71 45.07 -4.42
N ASN A 571 -8.57 45.79 -3.74
CA ASN A 571 -8.58 45.83 -2.29
C ASN A 571 -9.07 44.48 -1.79
N ALA A 572 -8.24 43.80 -0.96
CA ALA A 572 -8.61 42.55 -0.41
C ALA A 572 -9.43 42.74 0.88
N ALA A 573 -10.68 43.12 0.73
CA ALA A 573 -11.63 43.06 1.84
C ALA A 573 -11.83 41.59 2.24
N GLY A 574 -11.67 41.27 3.51
CA GLY A 574 -11.94 39.94 4.04
C GLY A 574 -10.73 38.99 4.21
N MET A 575 -9.51 39.49 4.23
CA MET A 575 -8.31 38.71 4.54
C MET A 575 -7.64 39.13 5.85
N LEU A 576 -7.18 38.13 6.62
CA LEU A 576 -6.36 38.34 7.83
C LEU A 576 -4.93 37.90 7.58
N PHE A 577 -3.97 38.76 7.91
CA PHE A 577 -2.54 38.53 7.69
C PHE A 577 -1.80 38.32 9.01
N GLN A 578 -0.87 37.38 9.05
CA GLN A 578 -0.01 37.11 10.19
C GLN A 578 1.45 37.08 9.72
N MET A 579 2.30 37.92 10.33
CA MET A 579 3.73 37.95 10.00
C MET A 579 4.52 36.93 10.81
N PRO A 580 5.59 36.32 10.24
CA PRO A 580 6.49 35.46 10.99
C PRO A 580 7.14 36.22 12.17
N GLY A 581 7.06 35.67 13.38
CA GLY A 581 7.72 36.21 14.59
C GLY A 581 6.84 37.03 15.53
N THR A 582 5.55 37.29 15.25
CA THR A 582 4.67 38.02 16.16
C THR A 582 3.71 37.08 16.93
N ARG A 583 3.80 37.04 18.26
CA ARG A 583 2.82 36.39 19.13
C ARG A 583 1.47 37.12 19.03
N ALA A 584 0.40 36.35 18.89
CA ALA A 584 -0.96 36.84 18.83
C ALA A 584 -1.33 37.73 20.01
N ALA A 585 -1.56 39.03 19.78
CA ALA A 585 -2.15 39.95 20.77
C ALA A 585 -3.69 39.93 20.63
N ARG A 586 -4.36 39.87 21.78
CA ARG A 586 -5.82 39.77 21.94
C ARG A 586 -6.55 40.98 21.36
N LYS A 587 -7.76 40.71 20.84
CA LYS A 587 -8.78 41.57 20.27
C LYS A 587 -8.93 42.96 20.90
N GLY A 588 -8.80 43.99 20.06
CA GLY A 588 -9.47 45.26 20.29
C GLY A 588 -10.39 45.50 19.09
N LYS A 589 -11.66 45.86 19.39
CA LYS A 589 -12.66 46.29 18.40
C LYS A 589 -12.19 47.61 17.81
N ASP A 590 -11.95 47.69 16.49
CA ASP A 590 -11.98 48.92 15.74
C ASP A 590 -12.67 48.65 14.40
N GLN A 591 -13.53 49.61 14.05
CA GLN A 591 -14.40 49.61 12.89
C GLN A 591 -13.62 49.66 11.56
N PRO A 592 -14.12 49.06 10.47
CA PRO A 592 -13.44 49.09 9.20
C PRO A 592 -13.53 50.51 8.56
N ARG A 593 -12.38 51.03 8.18
CA ARG A 593 -12.30 52.16 7.24
C ARG A 593 -12.19 51.60 5.82
N ASP A 594 -12.96 52.20 4.93
CA ASP A 594 -13.00 51.84 3.51
C ASP A 594 -11.60 51.69 2.89
N GLY A 595 -11.34 50.56 2.30
CA GLY A 595 -10.40 50.40 1.21
C GLY A 595 -9.00 49.88 1.51
N ALA A 596 -8.63 49.51 2.74
CA ALA A 596 -7.28 49.03 3.02
C ALA A 596 -7.30 47.84 3.99
N VAL A 597 -6.52 46.80 3.69
CA VAL A 597 -6.34 45.64 4.56
C VAL A 597 -5.30 45.95 5.63
N PRO A 598 -5.64 45.98 6.93
CA PRO A 598 -4.64 46.23 7.97
C PRO A 598 -3.78 44.97 8.17
N ILE A 599 -2.50 45.06 7.86
CA ILE A 599 -1.48 44.10 8.25
C ILE A 599 -1.06 44.41 9.69
N ARG A 600 -1.33 43.52 10.64
CA ARG A 600 -0.89 43.68 12.02
C ARG A 600 0.64 43.69 12.08
N GLY A 601 1.21 44.83 12.43
CA GLY A 601 2.63 45.03 12.62
C GLY A 601 3.34 45.93 11.59
N VAL A 602 2.66 46.30 10.49
CA VAL A 602 3.21 47.23 9.51
C VAL A 602 2.29 48.45 9.42
N ARG A 603 2.82 49.66 9.69
CA ARG A 603 2.13 50.91 9.46
C ARG A 603 2.22 51.26 7.97
N GLY A 604 1.13 51.09 7.23
CA GLY A 604 1.02 51.41 5.80
C GLY A 604 0.13 50.41 5.05
N ASP A 605 -0.63 50.89 4.09
CA ASP A 605 -1.49 50.08 3.23
C ASP A 605 -0.65 49.45 2.11
N LEU A 606 -0.31 48.15 2.25
CA LEU A 606 0.34 47.44 1.16
C LEU A 606 -0.72 46.93 0.16
N PRO A 607 -0.51 47.15 -1.15
CA PRO A 607 -1.42 46.63 -2.15
C PRO A 607 -1.41 45.11 -2.18
N VAL A 608 -2.58 44.48 -2.28
CA VAL A 608 -2.74 43.03 -2.37
C VAL A 608 -3.22 42.67 -3.77
N ARG A 609 -2.60 41.63 -4.35
CA ARG A 609 -2.91 41.07 -5.66
C ARG A 609 -3.14 39.58 -5.58
N PHE A 610 -3.93 39.04 -6.49
CA PHE A 610 -4.01 37.60 -6.66
C PHE A 610 -3.00 37.14 -7.73
N ALA A 611 -2.49 35.92 -7.55
CA ALA A 611 -1.72 35.25 -8.58
C ALA A 611 -2.56 35.05 -9.86
N PRO A 612 -1.92 34.87 -11.03
CA PRO A 612 -2.64 34.72 -12.31
C PRO A 612 -3.70 33.62 -12.34
N GLU A 613 -3.47 32.55 -11.60
CA GLU A 613 -4.41 31.42 -11.43
C GLU A 613 -5.63 31.74 -10.56
N GLY A 614 -5.59 32.85 -9.83
CA GLY A 614 -6.62 33.28 -8.89
C GLY A 614 -6.60 32.44 -7.59
N ALA A 615 -7.30 32.93 -6.57
CA ALA A 615 -7.59 32.22 -5.34
C ALA A 615 -9.03 32.52 -4.92
N VAL A 616 -9.72 31.50 -4.40
CA VAL A 616 -11.15 31.63 -4.03
C VAL A 616 -11.36 31.22 -2.56
N PRO A 617 -12.38 31.76 -1.88
CA PRO A 617 -12.71 31.35 -0.53
C PRO A 617 -12.90 29.83 -0.43
N GLY A 618 -12.25 29.24 0.57
CA GLY A 618 -12.17 27.78 0.72
C GLY A 618 -10.82 27.19 0.27
N ASP A 619 -10.02 27.92 -0.51
CA ASP A 619 -8.62 27.56 -0.74
C ASP A 619 -7.78 27.82 0.52
N ARG A 620 -6.75 26.98 0.72
CA ARG A 620 -5.64 27.36 1.59
C ARG A 620 -4.75 28.34 0.82
N ILE A 621 -4.50 29.50 1.39
CA ILE A 621 -3.78 30.59 0.74
C ILE A 621 -2.53 30.97 1.51
N VAL A 622 -1.55 31.51 0.80
CA VAL A 622 -0.32 32.09 1.33
C VAL A 622 -0.01 33.39 0.64
N GLY A 623 0.52 34.37 1.36
CA GLY A 623 0.94 35.64 0.82
C GLY A 623 2.46 35.65 0.60
N ILE A 624 2.91 36.18 -0.53
CA ILE A 624 4.32 36.43 -0.83
C ILE A 624 4.54 37.94 -0.93
N ILE A 625 5.47 38.48 -0.11
CA ILE A 625 5.87 39.88 -0.21
C ILE A 625 6.76 40.05 -1.44
N GLN A 626 6.37 40.90 -2.32
CA GLN A 626 7.17 41.31 -3.48
C GLN A 626 7.62 42.76 -3.33
N PRO A 627 8.94 43.04 -3.23
CA PRO A 627 9.45 44.37 -3.07
C PRO A 627 8.97 45.31 -4.19
N GLY A 628 8.37 46.44 -3.81
CA GLY A 628 7.85 47.45 -4.73
C GLY A 628 6.46 47.16 -5.34
N THR A 629 5.89 45.97 -5.13
CA THR A 629 4.58 45.59 -5.72
C THR A 629 3.52 45.18 -4.68
N GLY A 630 3.91 44.93 -3.43
CA GLY A 630 2.99 44.56 -2.35
C GLY A 630 2.95 43.06 -2.04
N ILE A 631 1.79 42.52 -1.69
CA ILE A 631 1.60 41.12 -1.33
C ILE A 631 0.83 40.45 -2.48
N THR A 632 1.39 39.34 -2.96
CA THR A 632 0.70 38.47 -3.93
C THR A 632 0.18 37.22 -3.20
N ILE A 633 -1.13 36.97 -3.37
CA ILE A 633 -1.81 35.79 -2.75
C ILE A 633 -1.82 34.66 -3.74
N TYR A 634 -1.30 33.51 -3.27
CA TYR A 634 -1.25 32.25 -4.00
C TYR A 634 -2.10 31.19 -3.29
N PRO A 635 -2.78 30.30 -4.03
CA PRO A 635 -3.21 29.04 -3.46
C PRO A 635 -1.97 28.24 -3.01
N ILE A 636 -2.04 27.55 -1.86
CA ILE A 636 -0.88 26.81 -1.32
C ILE A 636 -0.36 25.69 -2.26
N GLN A 637 -1.21 25.29 -3.22
CA GLN A 637 -0.87 24.28 -4.23
C GLN A 637 -0.27 24.87 -5.51
N SER A 638 -0.06 26.19 -5.57
CA SER A 638 0.50 26.85 -6.76
C SER A 638 1.95 26.44 -6.99
N PRO A 639 2.31 25.90 -8.18
CA PRO A 639 3.69 25.60 -8.53
C PRO A 639 4.61 26.84 -8.53
N ALA A 640 4.05 28.02 -8.72
CA ALA A 640 4.81 29.28 -8.68
C ALA A 640 5.45 29.57 -7.32
N LEU A 641 4.98 28.93 -6.25
CA LEU A 641 5.55 29.05 -4.90
C LEU A 641 6.95 28.46 -4.81
N GLN A 642 7.32 27.49 -5.63
CA GLN A 642 8.67 26.89 -5.67
C GLN A 642 9.77 27.93 -5.91
N ALA A 643 9.46 29.02 -6.61
CA ALA A 643 10.41 30.11 -6.84
C ALA A 643 10.78 30.89 -5.57
N PHE A 644 10.07 30.66 -4.46
CA PHE A 644 10.24 31.38 -3.19
C PHE A 644 10.64 30.45 -2.04
N ASP A 645 10.90 29.14 -2.29
CA ASP A 645 11.25 28.16 -1.26
C ASP A 645 12.52 28.55 -0.48
N ASP A 646 13.49 29.17 -1.15
CA ASP A 646 14.74 29.64 -0.54
C ASP A 646 14.65 31.02 0.12
N GLN A 647 13.45 31.63 0.20
CA GLN A 647 13.22 32.98 0.68
C GLN A 647 12.12 33.05 1.76
N PRO A 648 12.31 32.37 2.93
CA PRO A 648 11.28 32.26 3.97
C PRO A 648 10.82 33.59 4.54
N GLU A 649 11.64 34.64 4.47
CA GLU A 649 11.31 35.99 4.92
C GLU A 649 10.22 36.69 4.11
N ARG A 650 9.93 36.19 2.91
CA ARG A 650 8.87 36.72 2.03
C ARG A 650 7.51 36.09 2.26
N TRP A 651 7.45 34.99 3.00
CA TRP A 651 6.21 34.25 3.22
C TRP A 651 5.39 34.88 4.35
N ILE A 652 4.10 35.08 4.09
CA ILE A 652 3.13 35.56 5.06
C ILE A 652 2.01 34.55 5.20
N ASP A 653 1.69 34.18 6.43
CA ASP A 653 0.50 33.39 6.73
C ASP A 653 -0.75 34.25 6.53
N VAL A 654 -1.60 33.82 5.60
CA VAL A 654 -2.80 34.51 5.18
C VAL A 654 -3.98 33.56 5.26
N ARG A 655 -5.10 34.04 5.77
CA ARG A 655 -6.35 33.28 5.78
C ARG A 655 -7.52 34.15 5.36
N TRP A 656 -8.55 33.50 4.83
CA TRP A 656 -9.81 34.14 4.52
C TRP A 656 -10.52 34.60 5.80
N ASP A 657 -11.00 35.84 5.81
CA ASP A 657 -11.84 36.41 6.85
C ASP A 657 -13.05 37.09 6.19
N ILE A 658 -13.88 36.23 5.61
CA ILE A 658 -15.06 36.68 4.84
C ILE A 658 -16.29 36.39 5.69
N ASP A 659 -17.13 37.40 5.88
CA ASP A 659 -18.45 37.25 6.49
C ASP A 659 -19.38 36.57 5.45
N GLU A 660 -20.21 35.61 5.87
CA GLU A 660 -21.17 34.89 5.01
C GLU A 660 -22.18 35.86 4.30
N ARG A 661 -22.21 37.12 4.70
CA ARG A 661 -23.05 38.17 4.11
C ARG A 661 -22.37 38.95 2.97
N THR A 662 -21.09 38.72 2.73
CA THR A 662 -20.33 39.47 1.71
C THR A 662 -20.60 38.85 0.34
N LYS A 663 -21.25 39.63 -0.53
CA LYS A 663 -21.55 39.24 -1.92
C LYS A 663 -20.40 39.62 -2.87
N GLU A 664 -19.17 39.24 -2.54
CA GLU A 664 -18.02 39.46 -3.42
C GLU A 664 -17.70 38.21 -4.22
N ARG A 665 -17.34 38.37 -5.50
CA ARG A 665 -16.88 37.28 -6.38
C ARG A 665 -15.38 37.33 -6.51
N PHE A 666 -14.77 36.16 -6.60
CA PHE A 666 -13.32 35.97 -6.64
C PHE A 666 -12.86 35.36 -7.96
N PRO A 667 -11.68 35.76 -8.44
CA PRO A 667 -11.16 35.29 -9.71
C PRO A 667 -10.73 33.83 -9.65
N ALA A 668 -11.10 33.07 -10.66
CA ALA A 668 -10.62 31.70 -10.88
C ALA A 668 -10.34 31.49 -12.36
N ARG A 669 -9.29 30.75 -12.67
CA ARG A 669 -8.92 30.33 -14.02
C ARG A 669 -9.21 28.87 -14.23
N ILE A 670 -9.94 28.56 -15.30
CA ILE A 670 -10.21 27.19 -15.71
C ILE A 670 -9.69 26.93 -17.12
N SER A 671 -9.25 25.71 -17.37
CA SER A 671 -8.95 25.21 -18.70
C SER A 671 -10.11 24.32 -19.14
N VAL A 672 -10.64 24.58 -20.32
CA VAL A 672 -11.73 23.79 -20.91
C VAL A 672 -11.30 23.29 -22.27
N THR A 673 -11.42 21.99 -22.49
CA THR A 673 -11.24 21.35 -23.79
C THR A 673 -12.63 20.96 -24.32
N ALA A 674 -13.03 21.54 -25.41
CA ALA A 674 -14.32 21.31 -26.02
C ALA A 674 -14.20 20.83 -27.48
N ILE A 675 -15.22 20.17 -27.97
CA ILE A 675 -15.29 19.77 -29.39
C ILE A 675 -15.30 21.03 -30.27
N ASN A 676 -14.47 21.05 -31.29
CA ASN A 676 -14.44 22.14 -32.27
C ASN A 676 -15.64 22.04 -33.23
N ALA A 677 -16.80 22.49 -32.76
CA ALA A 677 -18.05 22.49 -33.51
C ALA A 677 -18.80 23.80 -33.29
N PRO A 678 -19.61 24.25 -34.29
CA PRO A 678 -20.51 25.38 -34.10
C PRO A 678 -21.43 25.15 -32.90
N GLY A 679 -21.55 26.15 -32.03
CA GLY A 679 -22.37 26.07 -30.82
C GLY A 679 -21.64 25.63 -29.53
N SER A 680 -20.50 24.93 -29.60
CA SER A 680 -19.78 24.46 -28.38
C SER A 680 -19.43 25.60 -27.42
N LEU A 681 -19.03 26.75 -27.92
CA LEU A 681 -18.76 27.92 -27.09
C LEU A 681 -20.03 28.50 -26.44
N ALA A 682 -21.14 28.46 -27.17
CA ALA A 682 -22.43 28.90 -26.63
C ALA A 682 -22.90 27.98 -25.51
N ASP A 683 -22.74 26.69 -25.67
CA ASP A 683 -23.05 25.70 -24.64
C ASP A 683 -22.24 25.93 -23.36
N ILE A 684 -20.93 26.18 -23.47
CA ILE A 684 -20.05 26.51 -22.34
C ILE A 684 -20.51 27.81 -21.66
N ALA A 685 -20.75 28.86 -22.43
CA ALA A 685 -21.21 30.14 -21.90
C ALA A 685 -22.57 30.00 -21.19
N GLN A 686 -23.46 29.16 -21.71
CA GLN A 686 -24.77 28.88 -21.10
C GLN A 686 -24.62 28.18 -19.76
N VAL A 687 -23.70 27.18 -19.67
CA VAL A 687 -23.42 26.49 -18.40
C VAL A 687 -22.84 27.46 -17.37
N VAL A 688 -21.90 28.32 -17.76
CA VAL A 688 -21.32 29.33 -16.86
C VAL A 688 -22.40 30.31 -16.37
N ALA A 689 -23.24 30.80 -17.28
CA ALA A 689 -24.31 31.72 -16.94
C ALA A 689 -25.39 31.10 -16.04
N SER A 690 -25.78 29.85 -16.30
CA SER A 690 -26.76 29.13 -15.46
C SER A 690 -26.28 28.85 -14.05
N ASN A 691 -24.96 28.89 -13.82
CA ASN A 691 -24.36 28.75 -12.49
C ASN A 691 -24.07 30.10 -11.82
N ASP A 692 -24.60 31.21 -12.31
CA ASP A 692 -24.36 32.55 -11.73
C ASP A 692 -22.86 32.91 -11.63
N ALA A 693 -22.05 32.40 -12.58
CA ALA A 693 -20.67 32.79 -12.75
C ALA A 693 -20.52 33.77 -13.90
N ASN A 694 -19.53 34.68 -13.82
CA ASN A 694 -19.26 35.65 -14.86
C ASN A 694 -17.96 35.36 -15.58
N ILE A 695 -17.96 35.35 -16.92
CA ILE A 695 -16.75 35.22 -17.72
C ILE A 695 -16.09 36.59 -17.85
N HIS A 696 -14.87 36.71 -17.40
CA HIS A 696 -14.09 37.95 -17.53
C HIS A 696 -13.24 37.95 -18.80
N THR A 697 -12.55 36.85 -19.07
CA THR A 697 -11.70 36.69 -20.26
C THR A 697 -11.83 35.28 -20.79
N LEU A 698 -11.86 35.12 -22.09
CA LEU A 698 -11.80 33.85 -22.78
C LEU A 698 -10.68 33.91 -23.80
N SER A 699 -9.71 33.01 -23.68
CA SER A 699 -8.58 32.92 -24.58
C SER A 699 -8.47 31.50 -25.16
N MET A 700 -8.44 31.39 -26.46
CA MET A 700 -8.19 30.12 -27.12
C MET A 700 -6.70 29.88 -27.16
N ILE A 701 -6.26 28.77 -26.51
CA ILE A 701 -4.85 28.36 -26.47
C ILE A 701 -4.49 27.58 -27.72
N ARG A 702 -5.37 26.67 -28.12
CA ARG A 702 -5.14 25.79 -29.27
C ARG A 702 -6.46 25.46 -29.94
N THR A 703 -6.50 25.61 -31.25
CA THR A 703 -7.62 25.15 -32.07
C THR A 703 -7.09 24.04 -32.99
N ALA A 704 -7.55 22.82 -32.72
CA ALA A 704 -7.30 21.65 -33.57
C ALA A 704 -8.57 21.30 -34.35
N PRO A 705 -8.46 20.45 -35.36
CA PRO A 705 -9.65 20.04 -36.15
C PRO A 705 -10.80 19.49 -35.33
N ASP A 706 -10.50 18.77 -34.26
CA ASP A 706 -11.51 18.05 -33.46
C ASP A 706 -11.79 18.74 -32.13
N PHE A 707 -10.80 19.43 -31.56
CA PHE A 707 -10.91 20.06 -30.23
C PHE A 707 -10.38 21.51 -30.22
N THR A 708 -10.98 22.28 -29.37
CA THR A 708 -10.50 23.62 -28.99
C THR A 708 -10.17 23.62 -27.50
N GLU A 709 -8.93 23.99 -27.17
CA GLU A 709 -8.50 24.25 -25.79
C GLU A 709 -8.61 25.73 -25.51
N MET A 710 -9.28 26.08 -24.42
CA MET A 710 -9.48 27.49 -24.01
C MET A 710 -9.18 27.68 -22.53
N LEU A 711 -8.62 28.81 -22.21
CA LEU A 711 -8.56 29.35 -20.85
C LEU A 711 -9.72 30.33 -20.65
N ILE A 712 -10.42 30.13 -19.55
CA ILE A 712 -11.52 31.01 -19.17
C ILE A 712 -11.21 31.57 -17.78
N ASP A 713 -11.08 32.90 -17.72
CA ASP A 713 -11.02 33.60 -16.45
C ASP A 713 -12.47 33.96 -16.07
N LEU A 714 -12.88 33.52 -14.90
CA LEU A 714 -14.23 33.67 -14.41
C LEU A 714 -14.28 34.13 -12.95
N GLU A 715 -15.41 34.65 -12.56
CA GLU A 715 -15.64 35.06 -11.18
C GLU A 715 -16.65 34.15 -10.52
N VAL A 716 -16.25 33.59 -9.35
CA VAL A 716 -17.04 32.67 -8.54
C VAL A 716 -17.14 33.14 -7.10
N TRP A 717 -18.10 32.62 -6.36
CA TRP A 717 -18.28 32.96 -4.95
C TRP A 717 -17.27 32.29 -4.04
N ASP A 718 -17.06 30.98 -4.24
CA ASP A 718 -16.18 30.13 -3.40
C ASP A 718 -15.75 28.88 -4.16
N LEU A 719 -14.96 28.04 -3.49
CA LEU A 719 -14.48 26.76 -4.02
C LEU A 719 -15.61 25.76 -4.31
N LYS A 720 -16.70 25.78 -3.53
CA LYS A 720 -17.86 24.91 -3.76
C LYS A 720 -18.59 25.29 -5.03
N HIS A 721 -18.74 26.61 -5.26
CA HIS A 721 -19.34 27.16 -6.48
C HIS A 721 -18.49 26.78 -7.71
N LEU A 722 -17.15 26.95 -7.63
CA LEU A 722 -16.23 26.58 -8.70
C LEU A 722 -16.31 25.08 -9.03
N ASN A 723 -16.32 24.23 -8.02
CA ASN A 723 -16.38 22.78 -8.23
C ASN A 723 -17.73 22.34 -8.85
N ARG A 724 -18.83 22.95 -8.47
CA ARG A 724 -20.15 22.73 -9.09
C ARG A 724 -20.13 23.11 -10.57
N LEU A 725 -19.57 24.27 -10.89
CA LEU A 725 -19.42 24.74 -12.26
C LEU A 725 -18.56 23.77 -13.10
N LEU A 726 -17.42 23.35 -12.58
CA LEU A 726 -16.55 22.39 -13.25
C LEU A 726 -17.25 21.03 -13.50
N SER A 727 -18.04 20.56 -12.54
CA SER A 727 -18.83 19.34 -12.71
C SER A 727 -19.83 19.46 -13.83
N GLN A 728 -20.60 20.57 -13.86
CA GLN A 728 -21.61 20.79 -14.90
C GLN A 728 -20.99 21.02 -16.29
N LEU A 729 -19.80 21.64 -16.35
CA LEU A 729 -19.05 21.72 -17.61
C LEU A 729 -18.62 20.34 -18.11
N LYS A 730 -18.19 19.46 -17.22
CA LYS A 730 -17.83 18.07 -17.58
C LYS A 730 -19.03 17.24 -18.03
N ASP A 731 -20.19 17.50 -17.46
CA ASP A 731 -21.45 16.82 -17.83
C ASP A 731 -21.99 17.29 -19.19
N ASN A 732 -21.48 18.43 -19.71
CA ASN A 732 -21.90 18.96 -21.01
C ASN A 732 -21.32 18.11 -22.15
N SER A 733 -22.19 17.75 -23.09
CA SER A 733 -21.84 16.87 -24.22
C SER A 733 -20.81 17.46 -25.20
N SER A 734 -20.61 18.76 -25.19
CA SER A 734 -19.65 19.46 -26.04
C SER A 734 -18.27 19.62 -25.38
N VAL A 735 -18.14 19.28 -24.08
CA VAL A 735 -16.91 19.43 -23.31
C VAL A 735 -16.25 18.06 -23.11
N SER A 736 -14.97 17.97 -23.43
CA SER A 736 -14.14 16.79 -23.19
C SER A 736 -13.51 16.81 -21.80
N ASP A 737 -12.97 17.95 -21.38
CA ASP A 737 -12.39 18.15 -20.05
C ASP A 737 -12.60 19.59 -19.59
N ALA A 738 -12.78 19.76 -18.29
CA ALA A 738 -12.80 21.07 -17.63
C ALA A 738 -12.10 20.96 -16.28
N ARG A 739 -11.05 21.75 -16.08
CA ARG A 739 -10.25 21.71 -14.85
C ARG A 739 -9.83 23.11 -14.42
N ARG A 740 -9.63 23.28 -13.12
CA ARG A 740 -8.99 24.48 -12.60
C ARG A 740 -7.53 24.50 -13.02
N VAL A 741 -7.04 25.67 -13.39
CA VAL A 741 -5.61 25.88 -13.63
C VAL A 741 -4.97 26.27 -12.31
N ASN A 742 -4.01 25.49 -11.87
CA ASN A 742 -3.29 25.71 -10.61
C ASN A 742 -1.89 26.33 -10.85
N GLY A 743 -1.71 27.08 -11.94
CA GLY A 743 -0.46 27.72 -12.29
C GLY A 743 0.38 26.95 -13.29
#